data_1f293c326bdb0eff937d3ed094b6eecb
#
_entry.id   1f293c326bdb0eff937d3ed094b6eecb
#
_cell.length_a   1.000
_cell.length_b   1.000
_cell.length_c   1.000
_cell.angle_alpha   90.00
_cell.angle_beta   90.00
_cell.angle_gamma   90.00
#
_symmetry.space_group_name_H-M   'P 1'
#
loop_
_entity.id
_entity.type
_entity.pdbx_description
1 polymer ?
#
loop_
_entity_poly.entity_id
_entity_poly.type
_entity_poly.pdbx_seq_one_letter_code
_entity_poly.pdbx_strand_id
1 'polypeptide(L)'
;STFVGGMDLPSRTHWRVEISLETGRSNFKTKAMWYNPLPSTQAYYNWMTAAAFAQDDLEMIFPGNKYLKHSGEVKPWPIDNKDRNLTYYDNNRFEGHKSYHVVGQWKNFFGGYYHNDNYGFGHWAKHDEMPGQKLWLWALSDEGGIWEDHLTDTDGQYVEFQAGRQWVQYSPGDHINPITKAKFDPYVTDLWTEYWFPIKETEGMNEASRDGVMNVELNDSLEIKLHSFINKKGTLKVLSDEEILITKTINFIPMQLHSLNLAKPSKSFDVVVEELDLYFHSDPKTLQFNRSFKVDKSVLNSISDQDQQFLEGNELLKERRYLEAENLFIKVLSDSPNHLDANSAMADLYFRKGKYKEGLNAITKILSIDSYDAKANFLAGNIYRALGKYNDAKEAFGWASRSSEYRSAALAQMAEIHLINNKWKLAIEYASNALDYNRYNINAMQAMIIAYRKSGDKKSTKKWINKLLSVDPLHHFANLEAYYLNSSKYSWDAYNSLITNEYSDQTHLEIAISYFNRGLNEEAIKLLERTSKNTPVNQAWLAYLKKDSSILESSELLSPKFVFPFRRETLEILNWSILNSDDWKWRYYLALNHWAKDSDEEAIKLMNDLKDIPNYGPFYAARASLREKMKKNGISQDLERSILLSNDSRIIQLNAVKYFQSINQWKRALELSSKLIKKFSDNFDVKIMHAKSLLYMNKLDEAVLFLDKANVLPSEMARESRQLYEWVHLAKAVELLKKKNIDLAKLSIEKSREWPINLGIGKPYNPDQSIQNMLTKFLNKELTNDELITKLKISKYNKSDYRSKLVNNIVKAVK
;
A
#
# COMPACT_ATOMS: atom_id res chain seq x y z
N SER A 1 -22.49 4.98 -14.94
CA SER A 1 -21.18 4.76 -14.32
C SER A 1 -20.99 5.68 -13.14
N THR A 2 -20.24 5.19 -12.15
CA THR A 2 -19.71 5.96 -11.01
C THR A 2 -18.19 5.92 -11.06
N PHE A 3 -17.53 7.00 -10.57
CA PHE A 3 -16.07 7.10 -10.57
C PHE A 3 -15.58 7.35 -9.15
N VAL A 4 -14.53 6.61 -8.78
CA VAL A 4 -13.77 6.81 -7.55
C VAL A 4 -12.31 7.01 -7.93
N GLY A 5 -11.63 7.94 -7.30
CA GLY A 5 -10.22 8.17 -7.61
C GLY A 5 -9.59 9.25 -6.76
N GLY A 6 -8.27 9.36 -6.86
CA GLY A 6 -7.50 10.34 -6.13
C GLY A 6 -6.03 10.37 -6.55
N MET A 7 -5.29 11.22 -5.85
CA MET A 7 -3.84 11.27 -5.91
C MET A 7 -3.27 10.71 -4.61
N ASP A 8 -2.37 9.73 -4.70
CA ASP A 8 -1.55 9.33 -3.56
C ASP A 8 -0.52 10.42 -3.29
N LEU A 9 -0.72 11.21 -2.24
CA LEU A 9 0.13 12.38 -1.95
C LEU A 9 1.63 12.02 -1.87
N PRO A 10 2.05 10.95 -1.16
CA PRO A 10 3.47 10.64 -1.05
C PRO A 10 4.16 10.24 -2.36
N SER A 11 3.51 9.47 -3.22
CA SER A 11 4.07 9.06 -4.52
C SER A 11 3.70 10.00 -5.66
N ARG A 12 2.68 10.85 -5.45
CA ARG A 12 2.10 11.74 -6.46
C ARG A 12 1.53 11.01 -7.68
N THR A 13 1.30 9.70 -7.57
CA THR A 13 0.64 8.90 -8.59
C THR A 13 -0.87 9.10 -8.51
N HIS A 14 -1.55 8.95 -9.64
CA HIS A 14 -3.00 9.13 -9.72
C HIS A 14 -3.67 7.80 -10.08
N TRP A 15 -4.77 7.50 -9.41
CA TRP A 15 -5.57 6.32 -9.68
C TRP A 15 -7.05 6.66 -9.84
N ARG A 16 -7.76 5.83 -10.58
CA ARG A 16 -9.19 5.93 -10.80
C ARG A 16 -9.80 4.57 -11.07
N VAL A 17 -10.99 4.34 -10.53
CA VAL A 17 -11.84 3.20 -10.84
C VAL A 17 -13.19 3.72 -11.32
N GLU A 18 -13.59 3.29 -12.51
CA GLU A 18 -14.94 3.43 -13.04
C GLU A 18 -15.71 2.16 -12.71
N ILE A 19 -16.88 2.29 -12.09
CA ILE A 19 -17.81 1.20 -11.82
C ILE A 19 -19.03 1.41 -12.71
N SER A 20 -19.35 0.43 -13.53
CA SER A 20 -20.45 0.52 -14.49
C SER A 20 -21.32 -0.74 -14.53
N LEU A 21 -22.63 -0.53 -14.57
CA LEU A 21 -23.64 -1.53 -14.83
C LEU A 21 -24.32 -1.16 -16.15
N GLU A 22 -24.14 -2.00 -17.17
CA GLU A 22 -24.66 -1.79 -18.51
C GLU A 22 -26.08 -2.36 -18.61
N THR A 23 -26.98 -1.66 -19.32
CA THR A 23 -28.37 -2.14 -19.56
C THR A 23 -28.36 -3.48 -20.26
N GLY A 24 -29.15 -4.44 -19.76
CA GLY A 24 -29.25 -5.79 -20.34
C GLY A 24 -28.15 -6.75 -19.94
N ARG A 25 -27.33 -6.38 -18.94
CA ARG A 25 -26.32 -7.26 -18.31
C ARG A 25 -26.66 -7.53 -16.85
N SER A 26 -26.36 -8.76 -16.39
CA SER A 26 -26.48 -9.14 -14.97
C SER A 26 -25.16 -9.08 -14.21
N ASN A 27 -24.07 -8.60 -14.83
CA ASN A 27 -22.77 -8.36 -14.19
C ASN A 27 -22.40 -6.87 -14.21
N PHE A 28 -21.56 -6.44 -13.29
CA PHE A 28 -20.98 -5.10 -13.33
C PHE A 28 -19.50 -5.15 -13.71
N LYS A 29 -19.02 -4.04 -14.24
CA LYS A 29 -17.66 -3.88 -14.71
C LYS A 29 -16.96 -2.80 -13.91
N THR A 30 -15.72 -3.07 -13.49
CA THR A 30 -14.79 -2.06 -12.99
C THR A 30 -13.68 -1.86 -14.02
N LYS A 31 -13.39 -0.61 -14.33
CA LYS A 31 -12.25 -0.23 -15.17
C LYS A 31 -11.32 0.65 -14.37
N ALA A 32 -10.15 0.15 -14.09
CA ALA A 32 -9.15 0.85 -13.31
C ALA A 32 -8.09 1.50 -14.22
N MET A 33 -7.59 2.63 -13.76
CA MET A 33 -6.46 3.33 -14.31
C MET A 33 -5.55 3.79 -13.18
N TRP A 34 -4.25 3.62 -13.36
CA TRP A 34 -3.25 4.19 -12.47
C TRP A 34 -2.10 4.76 -13.30
N TYR A 35 -1.61 5.96 -12.99
CA TYR A 35 -0.49 6.52 -13.74
C TYR A 35 0.52 7.25 -12.84
N ASN A 36 1.78 7.21 -13.28
CA ASN A 36 2.90 7.91 -12.69
C ASN A 36 3.22 9.17 -13.51
N PRO A 37 2.87 10.39 -13.03
CA PRO A 37 3.16 11.64 -13.75
C PRO A 37 4.60 12.13 -13.56
N LEU A 38 5.42 11.43 -12.76
CA LEU A 38 6.76 11.87 -12.38
C LEU A 38 7.84 11.32 -13.30
N PRO A 39 8.98 12.03 -13.43
CA PRO A 39 10.14 11.54 -14.18
C PRO A 39 11.01 10.55 -13.39
N SER A 40 10.50 10.02 -12.31
CA SER A 40 11.15 9.03 -11.44
C SER A 40 10.25 7.82 -11.21
N THR A 41 10.87 6.66 -11.07
CA THR A 41 10.18 5.40 -10.77
C THR A 41 9.47 5.48 -9.42
N GLN A 42 8.26 4.94 -9.30
CA GLN A 42 7.51 4.86 -8.06
C GLN A 42 7.30 3.40 -7.64
N ALA A 43 6.83 3.20 -6.41
CA ALA A 43 6.36 1.89 -5.96
C ALA A 43 5.08 1.52 -6.72
N TYR A 44 4.91 0.23 -6.98
CA TYR A 44 3.72 -0.31 -7.64
C TYR A 44 3.12 -1.43 -6.80
N TYR A 45 1.87 -1.24 -6.37
CA TYR A 45 1.15 -2.23 -5.57
C TYR A 45 -0.35 -2.02 -5.73
N ASN A 46 -1.03 -3.04 -6.24
CA ASN A 46 -2.49 -3.03 -6.40
C ASN A 46 -3.10 -4.39 -6.06
N TRP A 47 -4.09 -4.35 -5.18
CA TRP A 47 -4.96 -5.47 -4.83
C TRP A 47 -6.39 -4.97 -4.66
N MET A 48 -7.32 -5.64 -5.33
CA MET A 48 -8.75 -5.48 -5.13
C MET A 48 -9.20 -6.53 -4.11
N THR A 49 -10.09 -6.16 -3.19
CA THR A 49 -10.61 -7.05 -2.14
C THR A 49 -12.14 -6.99 -2.15
N ALA A 50 -12.77 -8.16 -2.16
CA ALA A 50 -14.20 -8.33 -1.94
C ALA A 50 -14.42 -9.32 -0.80
N ALA A 51 -15.45 -9.10 0.02
CA ALA A 51 -15.82 -9.99 1.12
C ALA A 51 -17.07 -10.80 0.76
N ALA A 52 -17.10 -12.05 1.22
CA ALA A 52 -18.25 -12.93 1.12
C ALA A 52 -18.47 -13.64 2.46
N PHE A 53 -19.69 -14.09 2.73
CA PHE A 53 -20.01 -14.87 3.92
C PHE A 53 -19.24 -16.18 3.95
N ALA A 54 -18.72 -16.53 5.11
CA ALA A 54 -18.06 -17.79 5.37
C ALA A 54 -19.08 -18.83 5.89
N GLN A 55 -19.83 -19.42 4.97
CA GLN A 55 -20.76 -20.51 5.30
C GLN A 55 -20.06 -21.88 5.16
N ASP A 56 -20.54 -22.89 5.91
CA ASP A 56 -19.92 -24.21 5.98
C ASP A 56 -19.88 -24.92 4.61
N ASP A 57 -20.87 -24.65 3.75
CA ASP A 57 -21.02 -25.22 2.42
C ASP A 57 -20.37 -24.38 1.30
N LEU A 58 -19.69 -23.29 1.66
CA LEU A 58 -19.00 -22.44 0.68
C LEU A 58 -17.86 -23.20 0.01
N GLU A 59 -17.97 -23.39 -1.31
CA GLU A 59 -16.88 -23.81 -2.16
C GLU A 59 -16.15 -22.57 -2.73
N MET A 60 -14.86 -22.48 -2.48
CA MET A 60 -13.98 -21.41 -2.94
C MET A 60 -13.29 -21.85 -4.23
N ILE A 61 -13.77 -21.35 -5.37
CA ILE A 61 -13.38 -21.79 -6.71
C ILE A 61 -12.20 -20.95 -7.20
N PHE A 62 -10.99 -21.52 -7.13
CA PHE A 62 -9.75 -20.89 -7.59
C PHE A 62 -8.98 -21.87 -8.49
N PRO A 63 -9.00 -21.70 -9.82
CA PRO A 63 -8.28 -22.59 -10.75
C PRO A 63 -6.77 -22.52 -10.53
N GLY A 64 -6.16 -23.67 -10.26
CA GLY A 64 -4.72 -23.75 -10.03
C GLY A 64 -4.29 -25.14 -9.58
N ASN A 65 -2.99 -25.36 -9.38
CA ASN A 65 -2.41 -26.60 -8.88
C ASN A 65 -1.42 -26.39 -7.72
N LYS A 66 -1.19 -25.14 -7.32
CA LYS A 66 -0.38 -24.73 -6.18
C LYS A 66 -0.82 -23.38 -5.67
N TYR A 67 -0.42 -23.03 -4.43
CA TYR A 67 -0.54 -21.67 -3.94
C TYR A 67 0.80 -21.16 -3.39
N LEU A 68 0.93 -19.85 -3.35
CA LEU A 68 2.07 -19.15 -2.77
C LEU A 68 1.63 -18.49 -1.46
N LYS A 69 2.50 -18.58 -0.45
CA LYS A 69 2.38 -17.72 0.74
C LYS A 69 2.86 -16.29 0.41
N HIS A 70 2.63 -15.33 1.30
CA HIS A 70 3.17 -13.97 1.19
C HIS A 70 4.71 -13.94 0.99
N SER A 71 5.42 -14.90 1.54
CA SER A 71 6.87 -15.09 1.37
C SER A 71 7.28 -15.66 0.00
N GLY A 72 6.32 -16.05 -0.84
CA GLY A 72 6.61 -16.77 -2.08
C GLY A 72 6.82 -18.30 -1.89
N GLU A 73 6.71 -18.81 -0.67
CA GLU A 73 6.81 -20.27 -0.42
C GLU A 73 5.67 -21.01 -1.15
N VAL A 74 6.03 -22.06 -1.90
CA VAL A 74 5.09 -22.85 -2.72
C VAL A 74 4.49 -24.00 -1.90
N LYS A 75 3.17 -24.18 -2.00
CA LYS A 75 2.42 -25.27 -1.38
C LYS A 75 1.44 -25.89 -2.40
N PRO A 76 1.03 -27.16 -2.19
CA PRO A 76 0.05 -27.84 -3.05
C PRO A 76 -1.36 -27.22 -2.91
N TRP A 77 -2.12 -27.26 -3.99
CA TRP A 77 -3.50 -26.79 -4.11
C TRP A 77 -4.25 -27.66 -5.13
N PRO A 78 -5.52 -27.98 -4.97
CA PRO A 78 -6.38 -27.65 -3.83
C PRO A 78 -6.21 -28.61 -2.64
N ILE A 79 -5.57 -29.76 -2.84
CA ILE A 79 -5.35 -30.77 -1.79
C ILE A 79 -4.03 -30.48 -1.07
N ASP A 80 -4.07 -30.37 0.25
CA ASP A 80 -2.88 -30.18 1.06
C ASP A 80 -2.16 -31.50 1.41
N ASN A 81 -1.02 -31.41 2.09
CA ASN A 81 -0.23 -32.59 2.50
C ASN A 81 -0.92 -33.50 3.56
N LYS A 82 -2.13 -33.16 4.00
CA LYS A 82 -2.97 -33.92 4.93
C LYS A 82 -4.26 -34.42 4.25
N ASP A 83 -4.26 -34.47 2.93
CA ASP A 83 -5.37 -34.87 2.10
C ASP A 83 -6.66 -34.05 2.30
N ARG A 84 -6.54 -32.80 2.76
CA ARG A 84 -7.69 -31.89 2.91
C ARG A 84 -7.90 -31.10 1.60
N ASN A 85 -9.15 -31.08 1.12
CA ASN A 85 -9.53 -30.21 0.03
C ASN A 85 -9.81 -28.79 0.56
N LEU A 86 -8.88 -27.89 0.34
CA LEU A 86 -8.90 -26.50 0.85
C LEU A 86 -9.88 -25.59 0.11
N THR A 87 -10.53 -26.07 -0.98
CA THR A 87 -11.58 -25.30 -1.66
C THR A 87 -12.87 -25.21 -0.85
N TYR A 88 -13.10 -26.12 0.09
CA TYR A 88 -14.24 -26.03 0.99
C TYR A 88 -13.91 -25.31 2.28
N TYR A 89 -14.73 -24.35 2.67
CA TYR A 89 -14.49 -23.52 3.85
C TYR A 89 -14.32 -24.35 5.12
N ASP A 90 -15.18 -25.36 5.37
CA ASP A 90 -15.15 -26.19 6.58
C ASP A 90 -13.86 -27.06 6.71
N ASN A 91 -13.13 -27.26 5.63
CA ASN A 91 -11.84 -27.97 5.66
C ASN A 91 -10.67 -27.10 6.13
N ASN A 92 -10.87 -25.80 6.36
CA ASN A 92 -9.82 -24.85 6.70
C ASN A 92 -9.65 -24.68 8.23
N ARG A 93 -9.46 -25.79 8.96
CA ARG A 93 -9.18 -25.76 10.40
C ARG A 93 -7.67 -25.56 10.62
N PHE A 94 -7.27 -24.32 10.88
CA PHE A 94 -5.89 -23.91 11.15
C PHE A 94 -5.83 -22.92 12.31
N GLU A 95 -4.63 -22.67 12.82
CA GLU A 95 -4.38 -21.58 13.77
C GLU A 95 -4.33 -20.24 13.02
N GLY A 96 -5.13 -19.26 13.46
CA GLY A 96 -5.15 -17.91 12.88
C GLY A 96 -5.62 -17.86 11.43
N HIS A 97 -5.24 -16.80 10.74
CA HIS A 97 -5.62 -16.57 9.34
C HIS A 97 -4.79 -17.37 8.33
N LYS A 98 -5.34 -17.52 7.13
CA LYS A 98 -4.67 -18.14 5.95
C LYS A 98 -4.83 -17.26 4.72
N SER A 99 -3.78 -17.26 3.89
CA SER A 99 -3.78 -16.68 2.56
C SER A 99 -3.33 -17.70 1.53
N TYR A 100 -4.09 -17.83 0.46
CA TYR A 100 -3.79 -18.70 -0.67
C TYR A 100 -3.71 -17.86 -1.94
N HIS A 101 -2.50 -17.58 -2.44
CA HIS A 101 -2.31 -16.97 -3.76
C HIS A 101 -2.24 -18.10 -4.77
N VAL A 102 -3.37 -18.45 -5.37
CA VAL A 102 -3.49 -19.62 -6.22
C VAL A 102 -2.90 -19.35 -7.60
N VAL A 103 -2.09 -20.30 -8.08
CA VAL A 103 -1.36 -20.21 -9.36
C VAL A 103 -1.28 -21.58 -10.05
N GLY A 104 -0.83 -21.60 -11.29
CA GLY A 104 -0.48 -22.82 -12.03
C GLY A 104 -1.42 -23.19 -13.16
N GLN A 105 -2.53 -22.47 -13.34
CA GLN A 105 -3.40 -22.61 -14.52
C GLN A 105 -3.66 -21.25 -15.17
N TRP A 106 -3.75 -21.26 -16.51
CA TRP A 106 -4.13 -20.07 -17.28
C TRP A 106 -5.65 -19.97 -17.35
N LYS A 107 -6.24 -19.33 -16.35
CA LYS A 107 -7.68 -19.07 -16.24
C LYS A 107 -7.92 -17.62 -15.85
N ASN A 108 -9.04 -17.09 -16.31
CA ASN A 108 -9.39 -15.67 -16.19
C ASN A 108 -10.38 -15.39 -15.04
N PHE A 109 -10.71 -16.40 -14.24
CA PHE A 109 -11.79 -16.27 -13.24
C PHE A 109 -11.43 -16.95 -11.91
N PHE A 110 -12.13 -16.52 -10.87
CA PHE A 110 -12.30 -17.20 -9.59
C PHE A 110 -13.67 -16.84 -9.00
N GLY A 111 -14.09 -17.51 -7.94
CA GLY A 111 -15.37 -17.21 -7.30
C GLY A 111 -15.67 -18.09 -6.10
N GLY A 112 -16.91 -18.04 -5.66
CA GLY A 112 -17.45 -18.87 -4.60
C GLY A 112 -18.86 -19.36 -4.93
N TYR A 113 -19.21 -20.53 -4.41
CA TYR A 113 -20.53 -21.13 -4.57
C TYR A 113 -21.05 -21.69 -3.26
N TYR A 114 -22.28 -21.36 -2.89
CA TYR A 114 -23.00 -21.84 -1.73
C TYR A 114 -23.95 -22.95 -2.20
N HIS A 115 -23.61 -24.21 -1.92
CA HIS A 115 -24.32 -25.37 -2.45
C HIS A 115 -25.74 -25.53 -1.90
N ASN A 116 -25.95 -25.21 -0.61
CA ASN A 116 -27.27 -25.31 0.02
C ASN A 116 -28.27 -24.31 -0.57
N ASP A 117 -27.78 -23.12 -0.93
CA ASP A 117 -28.60 -22.00 -1.42
C ASP A 117 -28.66 -21.94 -2.95
N ASN A 118 -27.86 -22.77 -3.65
CA ASN A 118 -27.78 -22.85 -5.11
C ASN A 118 -27.45 -21.49 -5.76
N TYR A 119 -26.60 -20.68 -5.13
CA TYR A 119 -26.11 -19.45 -5.71
C TYR A 119 -24.62 -19.24 -5.43
N GLY A 120 -24.04 -18.34 -6.17
CA GLY A 120 -22.65 -17.95 -5.99
C GLY A 120 -22.32 -16.64 -6.68
N PHE A 121 -21.06 -16.36 -6.73
CA PHE A 121 -20.49 -15.17 -7.38
C PHE A 121 -19.15 -15.50 -8.02
N GLY A 122 -18.79 -14.73 -9.04
CA GLY A 122 -17.51 -14.87 -9.69
C GLY A 122 -16.88 -13.52 -10.05
N HIS A 123 -15.59 -13.58 -10.21
CA HIS A 123 -14.76 -12.49 -10.74
C HIS A 123 -14.12 -12.97 -12.04
N TRP A 124 -14.06 -12.10 -13.03
CA TRP A 124 -13.38 -12.34 -14.29
C TRP A 124 -12.50 -11.15 -14.66
N ALA A 125 -11.24 -11.43 -14.99
CA ALA A 125 -10.31 -10.50 -15.62
C ALA A 125 -9.32 -11.31 -16.46
N LYS A 126 -8.74 -10.70 -17.49
CA LYS A 126 -7.70 -11.40 -18.26
C LYS A 126 -6.53 -11.77 -17.34
N HIS A 127 -6.06 -12.99 -17.44
CA HIS A 127 -4.98 -13.51 -16.61
C HIS A 127 -3.68 -12.70 -16.71
N ASP A 128 -3.36 -12.20 -17.90
CA ASP A 128 -2.19 -11.33 -18.12
C ASP A 128 -2.36 -9.90 -17.55
N GLU A 129 -3.60 -9.44 -17.38
CA GLU A 129 -3.90 -8.17 -16.70
C GLU A 129 -3.95 -8.32 -15.16
N MET A 130 -4.55 -9.43 -14.66
CA MET A 130 -4.76 -9.69 -13.23
C MET A 130 -4.32 -11.13 -12.86
N PRO A 131 -2.99 -11.40 -12.83
CA PRO A 131 -2.47 -12.74 -12.57
C PRO A 131 -2.57 -13.18 -11.11
N GLY A 132 -2.76 -12.25 -10.18
CA GLY A 132 -2.90 -12.53 -8.76
C GLY A 132 -4.33 -12.89 -8.41
N GLN A 133 -4.55 -14.13 -8.00
CA GLN A 133 -5.82 -14.63 -7.47
C GLN A 133 -5.58 -15.07 -6.04
N LYS A 134 -6.19 -14.40 -5.06
CA LYS A 134 -5.94 -14.62 -3.64
C LYS A 134 -7.23 -14.85 -2.88
N LEU A 135 -7.18 -15.83 -2.01
CA LEU A 135 -8.18 -16.13 -1.00
C LEU A 135 -7.58 -15.82 0.38
N TRP A 136 -8.31 -15.14 1.24
CA TRP A 136 -7.95 -14.90 2.64
C TRP A 136 -9.13 -15.21 3.57
N LEU A 137 -8.86 -15.88 4.70
CA LEU A 137 -9.86 -16.25 5.69
C LEU A 137 -9.25 -16.40 7.09
N TRP A 138 -10.08 -16.36 8.12
CA TRP A 138 -9.70 -16.66 9.52
C TRP A 138 -9.53 -18.14 9.82
N ALA A 139 -9.70 -19.00 8.82
CA ALA A 139 -9.40 -20.44 8.87
C ALA A 139 -10.10 -21.19 10.01
N LEU A 140 -11.36 -20.82 10.32
CA LEU A 140 -12.17 -21.37 11.45
C LEU A 140 -11.49 -21.15 12.82
N SER A 141 -10.70 -20.10 12.95
CA SER A 141 -9.99 -19.75 14.18
C SER A 141 -10.82 -18.83 15.07
N ASP A 142 -10.88 -19.14 16.37
CA ASP A 142 -11.50 -18.27 17.39
C ASP A 142 -10.85 -16.86 17.43
N GLU A 143 -9.63 -16.71 16.91
CA GLU A 143 -8.95 -15.42 16.78
C GLU A 143 -9.73 -14.43 15.90
N GLY A 144 -10.48 -14.95 14.92
CA GLY A 144 -11.35 -14.16 14.04
C GLY A 144 -12.68 -13.72 14.68
N GLY A 145 -13.17 -14.40 15.73
CA GLY A 145 -14.49 -14.17 16.29
C GLY A 145 -14.75 -12.75 16.80
N ILE A 146 -13.70 -12.04 17.25
CA ILE A 146 -13.83 -10.65 17.71
C ILE A 146 -14.17 -9.65 16.58
N TRP A 147 -14.02 -10.05 15.32
CA TRP A 147 -14.29 -9.18 14.17
C TRP A 147 -15.75 -9.26 13.71
N GLU A 148 -16.52 -10.26 14.14
CA GLU A 148 -17.90 -10.45 13.70
C GLU A 148 -18.80 -9.26 14.08
N ASP A 149 -18.69 -8.75 15.30
CA ASP A 149 -19.45 -7.57 15.75
C ASP A 149 -19.06 -6.27 15.03
N HIS A 150 -17.85 -6.21 14.46
CA HIS A 150 -17.29 -4.99 13.89
C HIS A 150 -17.32 -4.92 12.36
N LEU A 151 -17.31 -6.07 11.70
CA LEU A 151 -17.18 -6.14 10.24
C LEU A 151 -18.41 -6.77 9.55
N THR A 152 -19.16 -7.60 10.26
CA THR A 152 -20.29 -8.35 9.68
C THR A 152 -21.62 -8.17 10.43
N ASP A 153 -21.70 -7.23 11.36
CA ASP A 153 -22.90 -6.96 12.16
C ASP A 153 -23.46 -8.22 12.86
N THR A 154 -22.58 -9.12 13.31
CA THR A 154 -22.89 -10.44 13.91
C THR A 154 -23.35 -11.53 12.93
N ASP A 155 -23.26 -11.32 11.64
CA ASP A 155 -23.66 -12.30 10.62
C ASP A 155 -22.64 -13.46 10.42
N GLY A 156 -21.62 -13.56 11.29
CA GLY A 156 -20.59 -14.60 11.24
C GLY A 156 -19.30 -14.16 10.58
N GLN A 157 -18.45 -15.13 10.22
CA GLN A 157 -17.15 -14.89 9.61
C GLN A 157 -17.28 -14.51 8.13
N TYR A 158 -16.22 -13.93 7.59
CA TYR A 158 -16.10 -13.56 6.17
C TYR A 158 -14.86 -14.18 5.54
N VAL A 159 -14.91 -14.32 4.24
CA VAL A 159 -13.79 -14.73 3.37
C VAL A 159 -13.52 -13.62 2.37
N GLU A 160 -12.25 -13.30 2.16
CA GLU A 160 -11.85 -12.30 1.18
C GLU A 160 -11.43 -12.95 -0.13
N PHE A 161 -12.10 -12.56 -1.21
CA PHE A 161 -11.77 -12.91 -2.59
C PHE A 161 -11.05 -11.73 -3.23
N GLN A 162 -9.78 -11.92 -3.61
CA GLN A 162 -8.92 -10.82 -4.00
C GLN A 162 -8.29 -11.06 -5.38
N ALA A 163 -8.12 -9.97 -6.13
CA ALA A 163 -7.38 -9.95 -7.39
C ALA A 163 -6.26 -8.90 -7.35
N GLY A 164 -5.13 -9.21 -7.97
CA GLY A 164 -3.96 -8.33 -8.00
C GLY A 164 -3.23 -8.32 -9.32
N ARG A 165 -2.53 -7.20 -9.57
CA ARG A 165 -1.65 -7.03 -10.74
C ARG A 165 -0.34 -7.83 -10.63
N GLN A 166 -0.09 -8.48 -9.50
CA GLN A 166 1.06 -9.32 -9.19
C GLN A 166 0.59 -10.67 -8.64
N TRP A 167 1.42 -11.70 -8.69
CA TRP A 167 1.05 -13.03 -8.20
C TRP A 167 0.87 -13.13 -6.70
N VAL A 168 1.55 -12.25 -5.95
CA VAL A 168 1.57 -12.30 -4.48
C VAL A 168 1.39 -10.92 -3.90
N GLN A 169 0.58 -10.83 -2.86
CA GLN A 169 0.53 -9.70 -1.96
C GLN A 169 1.68 -9.83 -0.97
N TYR A 170 2.68 -8.98 -1.08
CA TYR A 170 3.92 -9.11 -0.32
C TYR A 170 3.76 -8.94 1.18
N SER A 171 4.58 -9.72 1.92
CA SER A 171 4.93 -9.42 3.30
C SER A 171 6.30 -8.72 3.35
N PRO A 172 6.47 -7.65 4.16
CA PRO A 172 7.79 -7.05 4.39
C PRO A 172 8.78 -8.09 4.94
N GLY A 173 10.02 -8.09 4.45
CA GLY A 173 11.09 -8.99 4.92
C GLY A 173 11.58 -10.02 3.91
N ASP A 174 10.83 -10.28 2.85
CA ASP A 174 11.27 -11.18 1.76
C ASP A 174 11.81 -10.36 0.58
N HIS A 175 13.09 -9.99 0.65
CA HIS A 175 13.66 -9.01 -0.29
C HIS A 175 14.20 -9.65 -1.58
N ILE A 176 14.63 -10.92 -1.53
CA ILE A 176 15.15 -11.61 -2.72
C ILE A 176 14.44 -12.93 -2.93
N ASN A 177 13.57 -12.97 -3.93
CA ASN A 177 12.88 -14.19 -4.37
C ASN A 177 12.50 -14.06 -5.86
N PRO A 178 12.11 -15.17 -6.55
CA PRO A 178 11.70 -15.12 -7.96
C PRO A 178 10.46 -14.27 -8.25
N ILE A 179 9.69 -13.91 -7.20
CA ILE A 179 8.48 -13.10 -7.27
C ILE A 179 8.81 -11.73 -6.70
N THR A 180 9.70 -11.00 -7.37
CA THR A 180 10.10 -9.67 -6.94
C THR A 180 8.94 -8.67 -7.10
N LYS A 181 9.00 -7.60 -6.32
CA LYS A 181 8.04 -6.48 -6.43
C LYS A 181 8.17 -5.78 -7.77
N ALA A 182 7.10 -5.22 -8.26
CA ALA A 182 7.12 -4.40 -9.46
C ALA A 182 7.48 -2.94 -9.16
N LYS A 183 7.90 -2.24 -10.20
CA LYS A 183 8.14 -0.80 -10.21
C LYS A 183 7.15 -0.11 -11.14
N PHE A 184 6.87 1.15 -10.90
CA PHE A 184 6.04 1.99 -11.74
C PHE A 184 6.90 3.03 -12.44
N ASP A 185 7.22 2.76 -13.69
CA ASP A 185 8.17 3.55 -14.46
C ASP A 185 7.65 4.97 -14.78
N PRO A 186 8.55 5.90 -15.13
CA PRO A 186 8.19 7.28 -15.45
C PRO A 186 7.19 7.38 -16.60
N TYR A 187 6.12 8.18 -16.41
CA TYR A 187 5.10 8.51 -17.42
C TYR A 187 4.32 7.30 -17.95
N VAL A 188 4.31 6.20 -17.19
CA VAL A 188 3.51 5.01 -17.52
C VAL A 188 2.11 5.14 -16.95
N THR A 189 1.13 4.70 -17.73
CA THR A 189 -0.26 4.51 -17.33
C THR A 189 -0.58 3.03 -17.41
N ASP A 190 -1.05 2.46 -16.32
CA ASP A 190 -1.56 1.09 -16.25
C ASP A 190 -3.09 1.10 -16.30
N LEU A 191 -3.66 0.15 -17.03
CA LEU A 191 -5.09 0.02 -17.29
C LEU A 191 -5.49 -1.44 -17.23
N TRP A 192 -6.57 -1.74 -16.53
CA TRP A 192 -7.14 -3.08 -16.50
C TRP A 192 -8.66 -3.04 -16.33
N THR A 193 -9.32 -4.15 -16.62
CA THR A 193 -10.79 -4.28 -16.55
C THR A 193 -11.17 -5.58 -15.86
N GLU A 194 -12.08 -5.49 -14.90
CA GLU A 194 -12.59 -6.61 -14.13
C GLU A 194 -14.11 -6.66 -14.23
N TYR A 195 -14.68 -7.86 -14.12
CA TYR A 195 -16.12 -8.11 -14.10
C TYR A 195 -16.48 -8.94 -12.88
N TRP A 196 -17.54 -8.54 -12.19
CA TRP A 196 -18.15 -9.29 -11.10
C TRP A 196 -19.53 -9.75 -11.52
N PHE A 197 -19.84 -11.02 -11.32
CA PHE A 197 -21.05 -11.63 -11.79
C PHE A 197 -21.67 -12.58 -10.77
N PRO A 198 -23.03 -12.68 -10.72
CA PRO A 198 -23.74 -13.68 -9.93
C PRO A 198 -23.72 -15.04 -10.64
N ILE A 199 -23.76 -16.10 -9.84
CA ILE A 199 -23.94 -17.50 -10.31
C ILE A 199 -25.23 -18.02 -9.71
N LYS A 200 -26.05 -18.71 -10.49
CA LYS A 200 -27.33 -19.26 -10.04
C LYS A 200 -27.56 -20.65 -10.59
N GLU A 201 -27.85 -21.61 -9.71
CA GLU A 201 -28.33 -22.97 -10.04
C GLU A 201 -27.40 -23.82 -10.95
N THR A 202 -26.11 -23.44 -11.06
CA THR A 202 -25.13 -24.20 -11.87
C THR A 202 -24.40 -25.27 -11.07
N GLU A 203 -24.60 -25.34 -9.75
CA GLU A 203 -23.96 -26.29 -8.83
C GLU A 203 -22.43 -26.16 -8.80
N GLY A 204 -21.90 -24.96 -9.09
CA GLY A 204 -20.49 -24.66 -9.15
C GLY A 204 -20.11 -23.89 -10.42
N MET A 205 -18.77 -23.78 -10.65
CA MET A 205 -18.21 -23.09 -11.82
C MET A 205 -16.84 -23.67 -12.15
N ASN A 206 -16.66 -24.17 -13.37
CA ASN A 206 -15.34 -24.56 -13.85
C ASN A 206 -14.93 -23.91 -15.18
N GLU A 207 -15.83 -23.09 -15.73
CA GLU A 207 -15.53 -22.16 -16.81
C GLU A 207 -16.34 -20.87 -16.69
N ALA A 208 -15.71 -19.72 -16.92
CA ALA A 208 -16.38 -18.43 -16.95
C ALA A 208 -15.72 -17.44 -17.90
N SER A 209 -16.55 -16.55 -18.44
CA SER A 209 -16.14 -15.40 -19.25
C SER A 209 -16.80 -14.12 -18.72
N ARG A 210 -16.54 -12.99 -19.38
CA ARG A 210 -17.28 -11.74 -19.12
C ARG A 210 -18.77 -11.81 -19.51
N ASP A 211 -19.19 -12.83 -20.26
CA ASP A 211 -20.54 -12.92 -20.86
C ASP A 211 -21.34 -14.13 -20.39
N GLY A 212 -20.73 -15.10 -19.67
CA GLY A 212 -21.40 -16.27 -19.14
C GLY A 212 -20.57 -17.12 -18.18
N VAL A 213 -21.22 -18.06 -17.54
CA VAL A 213 -20.64 -19.06 -16.62
C VAL A 213 -21.14 -20.44 -16.97
N MET A 214 -20.28 -21.45 -16.75
CA MET A 214 -20.60 -22.85 -17.02
C MET A 214 -19.97 -23.76 -15.96
N ASN A 215 -20.72 -24.77 -15.54
CA ASN A 215 -20.23 -25.90 -14.76
C ASN A 215 -20.41 -27.18 -15.58
N VAL A 216 -19.34 -27.96 -15.71
CA VAL A 216 -19.32 -29.22 -16.50
C VAL A 216 -18.88 -30.32 -15.55
N GLU A 217 -19.75 -31.25 -15.27
CA GLU A 217 -19.49 -32.39 -14.41
C GLU A 217 -19.50 -33.71 -15.16
N LEU A 218 -18.56 -34.58 -14.85
CA LEU A 218 -18.41 -35.91 -15.45
C LEU A 218 -18.51 -36.99 -14.36
N ASN A 219 -19.71 -37.46 -14.13
CA ASN A 219 -20.03 -38.53 -13.20
C ASN A 219 -20.35 -39.83 -13.99
N ASP A 220 -21.53 -40.39 -13.82
CA ASP A 220 -22.06 -41.49 -14.66
C ASP A 220 -22.49 -40.97 -16.05
N SER A 221 -22.83 -39.72 -16.13
CA SER A 221 -23.14 -38.95 -17.34
C SER A 221 -22.34 -37.66 -17.39
N LEU A 222 -22.31 -36.99 -18.54
CA LEU A 222 -21.79 -35.62 -18.70
C LEU A 222 -22.94 -34.63 -18.47
N GLU A 223 -22.85 -33.88 -17.37
CA GLU A 223 -23.80 -32.82 -17.05
C GLU A 223 -23.19 -31.45 -17.33
N ILE A 224 -23.92 -30.60 -18.06
CA ILE A 224 -23.52 -29.25 -18.42
C ILE A 224 -24.60 -28.29 -17.94
N LYS A 225 -24.27 -27.39 -17.03
CA LYS A 225 -25.14 -26.32 -16.54
C LYS A 225 -24.49 -24.97 -16.83
N LEU A 226 -25.25 -24.06 -17.47
CA LEU A 226 -24.71 -22.74 -17.82
C LEU A 226 -25.80 -21.69 -17.84
N HIS A 227 -25.41 -20.45 -17.67
CA HIS A 227 -26.22 -19.27 -17.95
C HIS A 227 -25.37 -18.13 -18.49
N SER A 228 -26.01 -17.18 -19.16
CA SER A 228 -25.36 -15.98 -19.66
C SER A 228 -25.56 -14.77 -18.73
N PHE A 229 -24.74 -13.72 -18.93
CA PHE A 229 -24.94 -12.42 -18.33
C PHE A 229 -25.53 -11.41 -19.31
N ILE A 230 -25.77 -11.82 -20.55
CA ILE A 230 -26.26 -10.97 -21.65
C ILE A 230 -27.38 -11.68 -22.42
N ASN A 231 -28.21 -10.90 -23.12
CA ASN A 231 -29.12 -11.44 -24.14
C ASN A 231 -28.32 -11.78 -25.42
N LYS A 232 -28.27 -13.03 -25.81
CA LYS A 232 -27.52 -13.50 -26.98
C LYS A 232 -28.09 -14.80 -27.54
N LYS A 233 -28.16 -14.91 -28.85
CA LYS A 233 -28.36 -16.21 -29.49
C LYS A 233 -27.01 -16.87 -29.71
N GLY A 234 -26.82 -18.10 -29.27
CA GLY A 234 -25.55 -18.83 -29.37
C GLY A 234 -25.74 -20.30 -29.60
N THR A 235 -24.63 -21.00 -29.80
CA THR A 235 -24.62 -22.43 -30.09
C THR A 235 -23.68 -23.14 -29.12
N LEU A 236 -24.24 -24.02 -28.30
CA LEU A 236 -23.49 -24.95 -27.46
C LEU A 236 -23.08 -26.16 -28.31
N LYS A 237 -21.78 -26.48 -28.34
CA LYS A 237 -21.20 -27.65 -28.99
C LYS A 237 -20.46 -28.50 -27.96
N VAL A 238 -20.57 -29.80 -28.04
CA VAL A 238 -19.73 -30.76 -27.34
C VAL A 238 -18.96 -31.54 -28.38
N LEU A 239 -17.61 -31.56 -28.27
CA LEU A 239 -16.72 -32.20 -29.20
C LEU A 239 -15.85 -33.23 -28.46
N SER A 240 -15.53 -34.35 -29.11
CA SER A 240 -14.55 -35.33 -28.64
C SER A 240 -13.68 -35.75 -29.80
N ASP A 241 -12.35 -35.61 -29.73
CA ASP A 241 -11.41 -35.88 -30.83
C ASP A 241 -11.84 -35.22 -32.16
N GLU A 242 -12.24 -33.94 -32.13
CA GLU A 242 -12.73 -33.15 -33.28
C GLU A 242 -14.11 -33.62 -33.85
N GLU A 243 -14.70 -34.70 -33.35
CA GLU A 243 -16.07 -35.12 -33.71
C GLU A 243 -17.09 -34.35 -32.88
N ILE A 244 -18.11 -33.82 -33.54
CA ILE A 244 -19.21 -33.11 -32.85
C ILE A 244 -20.18 -34.14 -32.28
N LEU A 245 -20.21 -34.29 -30.94
CA LEU A 245 -21.16 -35.17 -30.25
C LEU A 245 -22.55 -34.57 -30.24
N ILE A 246 -22.69 -33.26 -30.05
CA ILE A 246 -23.95 -32.53 -30.06
C ILE A 246 -23.75 -31.06 -30.44
N THR A 247 -24.79 -30.50 -31.08
CA THR A 247 -24.92 -29.05 -31.34
C THR A 247 -26.33 -28.62 -30.91
N LYS A 248 -26.43 -27.61 -30.07
CA LYS A 248 -27.71 -27.06 -29.57
C LYS A 248 -27.71 -25.53 -29.66
N THR A 249 -28.64 -24.99 -30.45
CA THR A 249 -28.85 -23.54 -30.51
C THR A 249 -29.71 -23.09 -29.34
N ILE A 250 -29.27 -22.03 -28.64
CA ILE A 250 -29.86 -21.49 -27.42
C ILE A 250 -30.07 -19.99 -27.57
N ASN A 251 -31.22 -19.50 -27.16
CA ASN A 251 -31.45 -18.07 -26.96
C ASN A 251 -31.18 -17.75 -25.50
N PHE A 252 -30.01 -17.22 -25.21
CA PHE A 252 -29.61 -16.87 -23.87
C PHE A 252 -30.29 -15.59 -23.37
N ILE A 253 -30.88 -15.69 -22.18
CA ILE A 253 -31.42 -14.59 -21.41
C ILE A 253 -30.59 -14.51 -20.11
N PRO A 254 -30.21 -13.32 -19.62
CA PRO A 254 -29.42 -13.18 -18.39
C PRO A 254 -30.00 -13.99 -17.23
N MET A 255 -29.16 -14.77 -16.57
CA MET A 255 -29.48 -15.58 -15.40
C MET A 255 -30.47 -16.76 -15.66
N GLN A 256 -30.85 -17.06 -16.90
CA GLN A 256 -31.65 -18.22 -17.21
C GLN A 256 -30.76 -19.46 -17.30
N LEU A 257 -31.01 -20.46 -16.44
CA LEU A 257 -30.29 -21.73 -16.46
C LEU A 257 -30.61 -22.51 -17.71
N HIS A 258 -29.59 -23.09 -18.34
CA HIS A 258 -29.66 -24.09 -19.38
C HIS A 258 -28.91 -25.32 -18.90
N SER A 259 -29.57 -26.49 -18.94
CA SER A 259 -29.00 -27.78 -18.58
C SER A 259 -29.00 -28.73 -19.77
N LEU A 260 -27.96 -29.53 -19.87
CA LEU A 260 -27.79 -30.58 -20.84
C LEU A 260 -27.17 -31.81 -20.15
N ASN A 261 -27.76 -32.97 -20.37
CA ASN A 261 -27.24 -34.23 -19.88
C ASN A 261 -26.97 -35.15 -21.08
N LEU A 262 -25.77 -35.73 -21.15
CA LEU A 262 -25.31 -36.60 -22.24
C LEU A 262 -24.68 -37.87 -21.67
N ALA A 263 -24.60 -38.90 -22.50
CA ALA A 263 -23.79 -40.05 -22.19
C ALA A 263 -22.32 -39.65 -21.99
N LYS A 264 -21.65 -40.28 -21.05
CA LYS A 264 -20.26 -40.04 -20.73
C LYS A 264 -19.37 -40.28 -21.94
N PRO A 265 -18.61 -39.27 -22.41
CA PRO A 265 -17.61 -39.44 -23.47
C PRO A 265 -16.53 -40.42 -23.04
N SER A 266 -16.07 -41.28 -23.98
CA SER A 266 -15.00 -42.25 -23.71
C SER A 266 -13.59 -41.67 -23.75
N LYS A 267 -13.46 -40.47 -24.32
CA LYS A 267 -12.21 -39.73 -24.48
C LYS A 267 -12.33 -38.30 -23.95
N SER A 268 -11.24 -37.53 -24.01
CA SER A 268 -11.24 -36.08 -23.70
C SER A 268 -12.24 -35.39 -24.62
N PHE A 269 -12.84 -34.34 -24.08
CA PHE A 269 -13.88 -33.58 -24.76
C PHE A 269 -13.81 -32.10 -24.45
N ASP A 270 -14.40 -31.32 -25.36
CA ASP A 270 -14.55 -29.88 -25.22
C ASP A 270 -16.04 -29.53 -25.14
N VAL A 271 -16.35 -28.51 -24.33
CA VAL A 271 -17.65 -27.83 -24.31
C VAL A 271 -17.45 -26.38 -24.68
N VAL A 272 -18.10 -25.95 -25.79
CA VAL A 272 -17.83 -24.63 -26.37
C VAL A 272 -19.13 -23.87 -26.60
N VAL A 273 -19.16 -22.59 -26.20
CA VAL A 273 -20.17 -21.60 -26.58
C VAL A 273 -19.42 -20.33 -27.03
N GLU A 274 -19.09 -20.28 -28.32
CA GLU A 274 -18.24 -19.20 -28.89
C GLU A 274 -18.85 -17.82 -28.66
N GLU A 275 -20.17 -17.69 -28.78
CA GLU A 275 -20.84 -16.40 -28.60
C GLU A 275 -20.83 -15.85 -27.18
N LEU A 276 -20.54 -16.68 -26.20
CA LEU A 276 -20.34 -16.31 -24.79
C LEU A 276 -18.86 -16.37 -24.36
N ASP A 277 -17.92 -16.66 -25.28
CA ASP A 277 -16.49 -16.82 -24.97
C ASP A 277 -16.23 -17.88 -23.88
N LEU A 278 -17.00 -19.00 -23.90
CA LEU A 278 -16.89 -20.12 -22.98
C LEU A 278 -16.22 -21.30 -23.68
N TYR A 279 -15.08 -21.77 -23.12
CA TYR A 279 -14.27 -22.85 -23.68
C TYR A 279 -13.77 -23.76 -22.55
N PHE A 280 -14.52 -24.84 -22.32
CA PHE A 280 -14.12 -25.86 -21.34
C PHE A 280 -13.43 -27.03 -22.06
N HIS A 281 -12.31 -27.48 -21.50
CA HIS A 281 -11.60 -28.69 -21.90
C HIS A 281 -11.51 -29.68 -20.74
N SER A 282 -11.84 -30.95 -20.94
CA SER A 282 -11.94 -31.95 -19.89
C SER A 282 -10.59 -32.37 -19.28
N ASP A 283 -9.45 -32.17 -19.96
CA ASP A 283 -8.12 -32.40 -19.40
C ASP A 283 -7.54 -31.04 -18.86
N PRO A 284 -7.53 -30.84 -17.53
CA PRO A 284 -7.05 -29.61 -16.95
C PRO A 284 -5.53 -29.41 -17.15
N LYS A 285 -4.76 -30.42 -17.53
CA LYS A 285 -3.33 -30.30 -17.77
C LYS A 285 -3.01 -29.41 -18.98
N THR A 286 -3.92 -29.31 -19.94
CA THR A 286 -3.73 -28.44 -21.12
C THR A 286 -3.63 -26.97 -20.77
N LEU A 287 -4.19 -26.56 -19.63
CA LEU A 287 -4.21 -25.17 -19.14
C LEU A 287 -3.10 -24.88 -18.14
N GLN A 288 -2.32 -25.90 -17.75
CA GLN A 288 -1.26 -25.71 -16.77
C GLN A 288 -0.04 -25.03 -17.41
N PHE A 289 0.55 -24.11 -16.64
CA PHE A 289 1.83 -23.52 -17.00
C PHE A 289 2.93 -23.92 -16.01
N ASN A 290 4.15 -24.11 -16.52
CA ASN A 290 5.31 -24.46 -15.73
C ASN A 290 6.17 -23.22 -15.48
N ARG A 291 6.22 -22.80 -14.22
CA ARG A 291 7.06 -21.71 -13.76
C ARG A 291 7.65 -22.05 -12.39
N SER A 292 8.92 -21.74 -12.20
CA SER A 292 9.53 -21.84 -10.87
C SER A 292 9.20 -20.59 -10.04
N PHE A 293 8.65 -20.83 -8.85
CA PHE A 293 8.46 -19.80 -7.82
C PHE A 293 9.38 -20.03 -6.62
N LYS A 294 10.26 -21.04 -6.67
CA LYS A 294 11.21 -21.32 -5.58
C LYS A 294 12.46 -20.49 -5.73
N VAL A 295 12.97 -19.96 -4.62
CA VAL A 295 14.30 -19.38 -4.55
C VAL A 295 15.33 -20.49 -4.77
N ASP A 296 16.17 -20.33 -5.77
CA ASP A 296 17.33 -21.19 -5.93
C ASP A 296 18.52 -20.60 -5.17
N LYS A 297 18.76 -21.16 -3.98
CA LYS A 297 19.85 -20.71 -3.11
C LYS A 297 21.23 -20.90 -3.74
N SER A 298 21.39 -21.86 -4.67
CA SER A 298 22.67 -22.05 -5.36
C SER A 298 23.00 -20.87 -6.27
N VAL A 299 21.98 -20.34 -6.94
CA VAL A 299 22.13 -19.11 -7.78
C VAL A 299 22.43 -17.91 -6.90
N LEU A 300 21.69 -17.69 -5.81
CA LEU A 300 21.94 -16.59 -4.88
C LEU A 300 23.36 -16.64 -4.30
N ASN A 301 23.84 -17.83 -3.92
CA ASN A 301 25.18 -18.01 -3.37
C ASN A 301 26.29 -17.87 -4.44
N SER A 302 25.97 -17.88 -5.73
CA SER A 302 26.92 -17.72 -6.83
C SER A 302 27.18 -16.27 -7.23
N ILE A 303 26.34 -15.33 -6.81
CA ILE A 303 26.54 -13.89 -7.06
C ILE A 303 27.35 -13.26 -5.92
N SER A 304 28.03 -12.16 -6.21
CA SER A 304 28.84 -11.44 -5.21
C SER A 304 27.99 -10.88 -4.06
N ASP A 305 28.60 -10.65 -2.91
CA ASP A 305 27.94 -10.00 -1.77
C ASP A 305 27.44 -8.59 -2.14
N GLN A 306 28.17 -7.88 -3.00
CA GLN A 306 27.80 -6.56 -3.51
C GLN A 306 26.53 -6.63 -4.36
N ASP A 307 26.45 -7.61 -5.28
CA ASP A 307 25.27 -7.82 -6.10
C ASP A 307 24.05 -8.23 -5.26
N GLN A 308 24.22 -9.08 -4.24
CA GLN A 308 23.15 -9.43 -3.30
C GLN A 308 22.63 -8.20 -2.54
N GLN A 309 23.52 -7.36 -2.00
CA GLN A 309 23.16 -6.11 -1.32
C GLN A 309 22.49 -5.11 -2.26
N PHE A 310 22.95 -5.04 -3.51
CA PHE A 310 22.30 -4.22 -4.52
C PHE A 310 20.87 -4.69 -4.81
N LEU A 311 20.67 -6.01 -5.02
CA LEU A 311 19.34 -6.58 -5.26
C LEU A 311 18.39 -6.30 -4.08
N GLU A 312 18.85 -6.47 -2.84
CA GLU A 312 18.09 -6.13 -1.64
C GLU A 312 17.72 -4.64 -1.60
N GLY A 313 18.68 -3.76 -1.84
CA GLY A 313 18.44 -2.32 -1.92
C GLY A 313 17.43 -1.94 -3.01
N ASN A 314 17.49 -2.61 -4.16
CA ASN A 314 16.54 -2.40 -5.25
C ASN A 314 15.11 -2.86 -4.90
N GLU A 315 14.94 -3.94 -4.13
CA GLU A 315 13.63 -4.34 -3.61
C GLU A 315 13.09 -3.32 -2.58
N LEU A 316 13.97 -2.76 -1.73
CA LEU A 316 13.59 -1.70 -0.79
C LEU A 316 13.13 -0.40 -1.50
N LEU A 317 13.73 -0.04 -2.63
CA LEU A 317 13.25 1.09 -3.46
C LEU A 317 11.79 0.88 -3.91
N LYS A 318 11.44 -0.34 -4.30
CA LYS A 318 10.08 -0.68 -4.71
C LYS A 318 9.07 -0.62 -3.57
N GLU A 319 9.53 -0.65 -2.30
CA GLU A 319 8.72 -0.44 -1.09
C GLU A 319 8.74 1.01 -0.59
N ARG A 320 9.43 1.93 -1.27
CA ARG A 320 9.66 3.31 -0.83
C ARG A 320 10.47 3.44 0.47
N ARG A 321 11.23 2.42 0.83
CA ARG A 321 12.19 2.40 1.95
C ARG A 321 13.53 3.00 1.49
N TYR A 322 13.47 4.25 1.06
CA TYR A 322 14.59 4.92 0.37
C TYR A 322 15.84 5.05 1.23
N LEU A 323 15.72 5.35 2.53
CA LEU A 323 16.87 5.47 3.42
C LEU A 323 17.60 4.13 3.60
N GLU A 324 16.88 3.04 3.74
CA GLU A 324 17.45 1.72 3.90
C GLU A 324 18.13 1.25 2.61
N ALA A 325 17.50 1.49 1.47
CA ALA A 325 18.09 1.25 0.17
C ALA A 325 19.39 2.06 -0.05
N GLU A 326 19.38 3.35 0.28
CA GLU A 326 20.55 4.24 0.20
C GLU A 326 21.73 3.71 1.03
N ASN A 327 21.48 3.24 2.26
CA ASN A 327 22.51 2.68 3.12
C ASN A 327 23.16 1.42 2.51
N LEU A 328 22.36 0.55 1.87
CA LEU A 328 22.90 -0.61 1.16
C LEU A 328 23.73 -0.19 -0.07
N PHE A 329 23.25 0.76 -0.88
CA PHE A 329 24.00 1.24 -2.04
C PHE A 329 25.28 1.95 -1.66
N ILE A 330 25.32 2.73 -0.59
CA ILE A 330 26.56 3.32 -0.03
C ILE A 330 27.56 2.22 0.31
N LYS A 331 27.10 1.13 0.95
CA LYS A 331 27.95 -0.01 1.28
C LYS A 331 28.49 -0.70 0.01
N VAL A 332 27.64 -0.97 -0.98
CA VAL A 332 28.05 -1.52 -2.29
C VAL A 332 29.11 -0.64 -2.93
N LEU A 333 28.91 0.68 -2.95
CA LEU A 333 29.80 1.64 -3.59
C LEU A 333 31.09 1.89 -2.79
N SER A 334 31.12 1.61 -1.49
CA SER A 334 32.37 1.63 -0.71
C SER A 334 33.34 0.52 -1.13
N ASP A 335 32.80 -0.66 -1.45
CA ASP A 335 33.57 -1.83 -1.85
C ASP A 335 33.80 -1.88 -3.37
N SER A 336 32.82 -1.41 -4.16
CA SER A 336 32.81 -1.40 -5.63
C SER A 336 32.37 -0.02 -6.17
N PRO A 337 33.27 0.99 -6.18
CA PRO A 337 32.92 2.38 -6.55
C PRO A 337 32.35 2.56 -7.97
N ASN A 338 32.64 1.62 -8.86
CA ASN A 338 32.21 1.61 -10.26
C ASN A 338 31.02 0.66 -10.54
N HIS A 339 30.34 0.17 -9.51
CA HIS A 339 29.14 -0.63 -9.69
C HIS A 339 28.04 0.20 -10.39
N LEU A 340 27.74 -0.10 -11.67
CA LEU A 340 26.90 0.76 -12.53
C LEU A 340 25.48 0.92 -11.98
N ASP A 341 24.83 -0.19 -11.66
CA ASP A 341 23.45 -0.17 -11.18
C ASP A 341 23.30 0.54 -9.81
N ALA A 342 24.28 0.39 -8.90
CA ALA A 342 24.27 1.09 -7.62
C ALA A 342 24.49 2.61 -7.81
N ASN A 343 25.39 3.04 -8.71
CA ASN A 343 25.53 4.45 -9.07
C ASN A 343 24.26 5.01 -9.70
N SER A 344 23.56 4.21 -10.55
CA SER A 344 22.29 4.60 -11.16
C SER A 344 21.18 4.76 -10.12
N ALA A 345 21.06 3.82 -9.16
CA ALA A 345 20.10 3.91 -8.06
C ALA A 345 20.37 5.13 -7.16
N MET A 346 21.64 5.38 -6.82
CA MET A 346 22.03 6.58 -6.06
C MET A 346 21.75 7.87 -6.82
N ALA A 347 21.94 7.91 -8.15
CA ALA A 347 21.61 9.09 -8.96
C ALA A 347 20.11 9.43 -8.90
N ASP A 348 19.22 8.42 -8.96
CA ASP A 348 17.78 8.63 -8.78
C ASP A 348 17.45 9.15 -7.36
N LEU A 349 18.06 8.58 -6.30
CA LEU A 349 17.89 9.05 -4.94
C LEU A 349 18.39 10.48 -4.76
N TYR A 350 19.52 10.84 -5.30
CA TYR A 350 20.04 12.22 -5.28
C TYR A 350 19.13 13.18 -6.04
N PHE A 351 18.58 12.78 -7.19
CA PHE A 351 17.57 13.58 -7.90
C PHE A 351 16.34 13.85 -7.04
N ARG A 352 15.79 12.82 -6.36
CA ARG A 352 14.65 12.96 -5.45
C ARG A 352 14.93 13.92 -4.29
N LYS A 353 16.17 13.91 -3.79
CA LYS A 353 16.63 14.79 -2.70
C LYS A 353 16.99 16.21 -3.17
N GLY A 354 17.04 16.47 -4.49
CA GLY A 354 17.51 17.74 -5.05
C GLY A 354 19.04 17.90 -5.00
N LYS A 355 19.80 16.82 -4.72
CA LYS A 355 21.28 16.78 -4.69
C LYS A 355 21.83 16.55 -6.11
N TYR A 356 21.64 17.54 -6.98
CA TYR A 356 21.90 17.40 -8.42
C TYR A 356 23.36 17.19 -8.78
N LYS A 357 24.29 17.81 -8.03
CA LYS A 357 25.73 17.67 -8.26
C LYS A 357 26.18 16.25 -7.96
N GLU A 358 25.76 15.68 -6.86
CA GLU A 358 26.03 14.30 -6.45
C GLU A 358 25.43 13.31 -7.46
N GLY A 359 24.20 13.59 -7.90
CA GLY A 359 23.55 12.81 -8.95
C GLY A 359 24.34 12.78 -10.26
N LEU A 360 24.81 13.95 -10.76
CA LEU A 360 25.64 14.02 -11.96
C LEU A 360 26.99 13.32 -11.78
N ASN A 361 27.61 13.41 -10.61
CA ASN A 361 28.85 12.67 -10.33
C ASN A 361 28.67 11.16 -10.43
N ALA A 362 27.56 10.62 -9.91
CA ALA A 362 27.25 9.20 -10.04
C ALA A 362 26.99 8.80 -11.50
N ILE A 363 26.23 9.63 -12.24
CA ILE A 363 25.94 9.41 -13.68
C ILE A 363 27.21 9.46 -14.52
N THR A 364 28.13 10.39 -14.25
CA THR A 364 29.38 10.52 -15.00
C THR A 364 30.23 9.25 -14.92
N LYS A 365 30.25 8.56 -13.80
CA LYS A 365 30.93 7.25 -13.68
C LYS A 365 30.33 6.22 -14.63
N ILE A 366 29.00 6.16 -14.74
CA ILE A 366 28.31 5.23 -15.62
C ILE A 366 28.64 5.57 -17.09
N LEU A 367 28.42 6.83 -17.47
CA LEU A 367 28.60 7.27 -18.86
C LEU A 367 30.07 7.29 -19.33
N SER A 368 31.04 7.26 -18.39
CA SER A 368 32.46 7.07 -18.73
C SER A 368 32.78 5.61 -19.10
N ILE A 369 31.92 4.66 -18.77
CA ILE A 369 32.07 3.23 -19.10
C ILE A 369 31.16 2.88 -20.27
N ASP A 370 29.88 3.32 -20.22
CA ASP A 370 28.92 3.15 -21.31
C ASP A 370 28.17 4.48 -21.56
N SER A 371 28.61 5.24 -22.56
CA SER A 371 27.97 6.50 -22.95
C SER A 371 26.53 6.33 -23.47
N TYR A 372 26.14 5.11 -23.83
CA TYR A 372 24.81 4.80 -24.37
C TYR A 372 23.84 4.26 -23.34
N ASP A 373 24.25 4.09 -22.07
CA ASP A 373 23.35 3.63 -21.02
C ASP A 373 22.09 4.50 -20.96
N ALA A 374 20.95 3.88 -21.28
CA ALA A 374 19.70 4.61 -21.46
C ALA A 374 19.15 5.18 -20.15
N LYS A 375 19.31 4.45 -19.05
CA LYS A 375 18.86 4.88 -17.71
C LYS A 375 19.70 6.05 -17.19
N ALA A 376 21.03 5.96 -17.33
CA ALA A 376 21.93 7.04 -16.93
C ALA A 376 21.66 8.32 -17.74
N ASN A 377 21.46 8.19 -19.05
CA ASN A 377 21.10 9.31 -19.92
C ASN A 377 19.74 9.90 -19.55
N PHE A 378 18.73 9.08 -19.21
CA PHE A 378 17.41 9.57 -18.76
C PHE A 378 17.51 10.34 -17.43
N LEU A 379 18.26 9.82 -16.45
CA LEU A 379 18.52 10.48 -15.18
C LEU A 379 19.33 11.78 -15.35
N ALA A 380 20.36 11.77 -16.22
CA ALA A 380 21.12 12.97 -16.60
C ALA A 380 20.19 14.05 -17.16
N GLY A 381 19.32 13.68 -18.11
CA GLY A 381 18.36 14.59 -18.71
C GLY A 381 17.43 15.23 -17.68
N ASN A 382 16.93 14.45 -16.70
CA ASN A 382 16.10 14.96 -15.61
C ASN A 382 16.85 15.97 -14.71
N ILE A 383 18.11 15.67 -14.37
CA ILE A 383 18.93 16.57 -13.53
C ILE A 383 19.30 17.84 -14.31
N TYR A 384 19.76 17.73 -15.57
CA TYR A 384 20.06 18.89 -16.39
C TYR A 384 18.84 19.79 -16.60
N ARG A 385 17.66 19.19 -16.81
CA ARG A 385 16.39 19.94 -16.89
C ARG A 385 16.09 20.69 -15.60
N ALA A 386 16.25 20.05 -14.44
CA ALA A 386 16.05 20.69 -13.13
C ALA A 386 17.04 21.84 -12.87
N LEU A 387 18.24 21.77 -13.47
CA LEU A 387 19.25 22.83 -13.43
C LEU A 387 19.08 23.91 -14.52
N GLY A 388 18.01 23.85 -15.35
CA GLY A 388 17.78 24.76 -16.45
C GLY A 388 18.74 24.59 -17.66
N LYS A 389 19.57 23.54 -17.67
CA LYS A 389 20.51 23.20 -18.75
C LYS A 389 19.80 22.43 -19.87
N TYR A 390 18.91 23.12 -20.58
CA TYR A 390 17.97 22.46 -21.51
C TYR A 390 18.63 21.81 -22.72
N ASN A 391 19.80 22.27 -23.16
CA ASN A 391 20.52 21.64 -24.29
C ASN A 391 21.15 20.31 -23.85
N ASP A 392 21.83 20.31 -22.70
CA ASP A 392 22.38 19.08 -22.11
C ASP A 392 21.27 18.06 -21.82
N ALA A 393 20.10 18.55 -21.32
CA ALA A 393 18.93 17.72 -21.08
C ALA A 393 18.39 17.07 -22.37
N LYS A 394 18.25 17.85 -23.46
CA LYS A 394 17.76 17.32 -24.74
C LYS A 394 18.74 16.28 -25.33
N GLU A 395 20.04 16.54 -25.24
CA GLU A 395 21.06 15.59 -25.71
C GLU A 395 20.94 14.26 -24.97
N ALA A 396 20.91 14.30 -23.64
CA ALA A 396 20.76 13.12 -22.79
C ALA A 396 19.42 12.38 -23.05
N PHE A 397 18.29 13.08 -23.13
CA PHE A 397 17.00 12.47 -23.49
C PHE A 397 17.00 11.89 -24.91
N GLY A 398 17.74 12.49 -25.85
CA GLY A 398 17.93 11.96 -27.20
C GLY A 398 18.54 10.55 -27.19
N TRP A 399 19.55 10.32 -26.35
CA TRP A 399 20.15 8.99 -26.16
C TRP A 399 19.19 8.04 -25.43
N ALA A 400 18.58 8.48 -24.33
CA ALA A 400 17.61 7.67 -23.60
C ALA A 400 16.43 7.22 -24.48
N SER A 401 16.00 8.06 -25.45
CA SER A 401 14.86 7.75 -26.33
C SER A 401 15.13 6.60 -27.30
N ARG A 402 16.35 6.12 -27.41
CA ARG A 402 16.72 4.96 -28.26
C ARG A 402 16.33 3.63 -27.59
N SER A 403 16.22 3.60 -26.26
CA SER A 403 15.72 2.44 -25.52
C SER A 403 14.18 2.43 -25.50
N SER A 404 13.58 1.26 -25.73
CA SER A 404 12.13 1.09 -25.63
C SER A 404 11.58 1.43 -24.25
N GLU A 405 12.35 1.20 -23.18
CA GLU A 405 11.97 1.47 -21.80
C GLU A 405 11.77 2.97 -21.52
N TYR A 406 12.68 3.82 -22.06
CA TYR A 406 12.65 5.27 -21.77
C TYR A 406 12.12 6.12 -22.92
N ARG A 407 11.87 5.53 -24.09
CA ARG A 407 11.56 6.27 -25.32
C ARG A 407 10.41 7.25 -25.17
N SER A 408 9.24 6.76 -24.74
CA SER A 408 8.07 7.62 -24.60
C SER A 408 8.27 8.70 -23.54
N ALA A 409 8.87 8.35 -22.39
CA ALA A 409 9.13 9.29 -21.30
C ALA A 409 10.15 10.37 -21.71
N ALA A 410 11.24 9.99 -22.37
CA ALA A 410 12.27 10.91 -22.86
C ALA A 410 11.72 11.88 -23.91
N LEU A 411 10.94 11.38 -24.88
CA LEU A 411 10.29 12.22 -25.90
C LEU A 411 9.27 13.19 -25.28
N ALA A 412 8.51 12.76 -24.28
CA ALA A 412 7.59 13.64 -23.54
C ALA A 412 8.35 14.73 -22.78
N GLN A 413 9.50 14.42 -22.16
CA GLN A 413 10.39 15.39 -21.54
C GLN A 413 10.94 16.42 -22.55
N MET A 414 11.33 15.98 -23.74
CA MET A 414 11.76 16.86 -24.82
C MET A 414 10.64 17.78 -25.29
N ALA A 415 9.39 17.25 -25.39
CA ALA A 415 8.23 18.07 -25.69
C ALA A 415 8.02 19.18 -24.65
N GLU A 416 8.12 18.85 -23.36
CA GLU A 416 8.00 19.83 -22.28
C GLU A 416 9.12 20.89 -22.30
N ILE A 417 10.37 20.52 -22.64
CA ILE A 417 11.45 21.49 -22.83
C ILE A 417 11.13 22.43 -24.01
N HIS A 418 10.51 21.93 -25.07
CA HIS A 418 10.08 22.78 -26.18
C HIS A 418 8.93 23.73 -25.80
N LEU A 419 8.03 23.31 -24.86
CA LEU A 419 7.04 24.24 -24.27
C LEU A 419 7.71 25.38 -23.52
N ILE A 420 8.71 25.09 -22.67
CA ILE A 420 9.49 26.11 -21.93
C ILE A 420 10.09 27.14 -22.88
N ASN A 421 10.56 26.69 -24.04
CA ASN A 421 11.19 27.54 -25.06
C ASN A 421 10.18 28.17 -26.07
N ASN A 422 8.86 28.08 -25.81
CA ASN A 422 7.77 28.55 -26.68
C ASN A 422 7.80 28.00 -28.11
N LYS A 423 8.41 26.80 -28.33
CA LYS A 423 8.52 26.12 -29.62
C LYS A 423 7.35 25.14 -29.81
N TRP A 424 6.13 25.67 -29.96
CA TRP A 424 4.88 24.90 -29.97
C TRP A 424 4.85 23.78 -31.02
N LYS A 425 5.36 24.01 -32.24
CA LYS A 425 5.39 22.99 -33.31
C LYS A 425 6.26 21.80 -32.92
N LEU A 426 7.46 22.06 -32.40
CA LEU A 426 8.35 20.99 -31.92
C LEU A 426 7.78 20.28 -30.69
N ALA A 427 7.12 21.00 -29.78
CA ALA A 427 6.46 20.38 -28.65
C ALA A 427 5.37 19.40 -29.11
N ILE A 428 4.57 19.76 -30.13
CA ILE A 428 3.57 18.87 -30.73
C ILE A 428 4.23 17.65 -31.37
N GLU A 429 5.30 17.83 -32.16
CA GLU A 429 6.02 16.76 -32.81
C GLU A 429 6.56 15.74 -31.80
N TYR A 430 7.32 16.18 -30.80
CA TYR A 430 7.88 15.30 -29.78
C TYR A 430 6.81 14.63 -28.91
N ALA A 431 5.73 15.34 -28.56
CA ALA A 431 4.61 14.76 -27.82
C ALA A 431 3.84 13.72 -28.66
N SER A 432 3.66 13.95 -29.95
CA SER A 432 3.08 12.98 -30.89
C SER A 432 3.94 11.72 -30.95
N ASN A 433 5.26 11.89 -31.15
CA ASN A 433 6.18 10.76 -31.16
C ASN A 433 6.18 9.98 -29.84
N ALA A 434 6.06 10.67 -28.70
CA ALA A 434 5.91 9.98 -27.41
C ALA A 434 4.65 9.11 -27.35
N LEU A 435 3.53 9.62 -27.90
CA LEU A 435 2.24 8.92 -27.92
C LEU A 435 2.20 7.76 -28.91
N ASP A 436 3.03 7.76 -29.96
CA ASP A 436 3.17 6.63 -30.88
C ASP A 436 3.75 5.39 -30.18
N TYR A 437 4.60 5.59 -29.17
CA TYR A 437 5.19 4.50 -28.37
C TYR A 437 4.39 4.17 -27.10
N ASN A 438 3.73 5.16 -26.49
CA ASN A 438 2.82 4.96 -25.37
C ASN A 438 1.59 5.87 -25.53
N ARG A 439 0.55 5.34 -26.16
CA ARG A 439 -0.71 6.05 -26.42
C ARG A 439 -1.42 6.57 -25.17
N TYR A 440 -1.02 6.12 -23.98
CA TYR A 440 -1.56 6.52 -22.67
C TYR A 440 -0.58 7.37 -21.86
N ASN A 441 0.46 7.94 -22.48
CA ASN A 441 1.32 8.89 -21.82
C ASN A 441 0.57 10.20 -21.55
N ILE A 442 0.07 10.36 -20.33
CA ILE A 442 -0.73 11.51 -19.88
C ILE A 442 0.05 12.82 -20.00
N ASN A 443 1.34 12.82 -19.65
CA ASN A 443 2.21 14.00 -19.75
C ASN A 443 2.34 14.49 -21.20
N ALA A 444 2.50 13.58 -22.16
CA ALA A 444 2.52 13.92 -23.57
C ALA A 444 1.16 14.48 -24.04
N MET A 445 0.03 13.92 -23.59
CA MET A 445 -1.30 14.48 -23.89
C MET A 445 -1.46 15.90 -23.33
N GLN A 446 -0.99 16.17 -22.11
CA GLN A 446 -0.98 17.51 -21.51
C GLN A 446 -0.11 18.47 -22.34
N ALA A 447 1.07 18.03 -22.81
CA ALA A 447 1.93 18.84 -23.68
C ALA A 447 1.23 19.20 -25.00
N MET A 448 0.50 18.26 -25.62
CA MET A 448 -0.31 18.51 -26.82
C MET A 448 -1.39 19.58 -26.56
N ILE A 449 -2.13 19.47 -25.46
CA ILE A 449 -3.18 20.43 -25.06
C ILE A 449 -2.59 21.84 -24.95
N ILE A 450 -1.49 21.97 -24.18
CA ILE A 450 -0.81 23.27 -23.98
C ILE A 450 -0.31 23.84 -25.29
N ALA A 451 0.40 23.04 -26.10
CA ALA A 451 1.00 23.51 -27.34
C ALA A 451 -0.04 24.00 -28.35
N TYR A 452 -1.16 23.27 -28.53
CA TYR A 452 -2.25 23.70 -29.39
C TYR A 452 -2.98 24.95 -28.84
N ARG A 453 -3.21 25.03 -27.53
CA ARG A 453 -3.81 26.22 -26.93
C ARG A 453 -2.93 27.46 -27.13
N LYS A 454 -1.63 27.35 -26.87
CA LYS A 454 -0.67 28.46 -27.02
C LYS A 454 -0.44 28.85 -28.47
N SER A 455 -0.60 27.92 -29.41
CA SER A 455 -0.57 28.24 -30.87
C SER A 455 -1.90 28.78 -31.41
N GLY A 456 -2.96 28.87 -30.60
CA GLY A 456 -4.27 29.39 -30.98
C GLY A 456 -5.19 28.39 -31.70
N ASP A 457 -4.78 27.13 -31.85
CA ASP A 457 -5.62 26.09 -32.48
C ASP A 457 -6.63 25.49 -31.47
N LYS A 458 -7.75 26.21 -31.34
CA LYS A 458 -8.87 25.82 -30.44
C LYS A 458 -9.45 24.44 -30.78
N LYS A 459 -9.48 24.05 -32.06
CA LYS A 459 -10.10 22.79 -32.52
C LYS A 459 -9.24 21.61 -32.02
N SER A 460 -7.95 21.64 -32.26
CA SER A 460 -7.03 20.59 -31.79
C SER A 460 -6.92 20.58 -30.28
N THR A 461 -6.91 21.74 -29.60
CA THR A 461 -6.95 21.82 -28.14
C THR A 461 -8.15 21.05 -27.58
N LYS A 462 -9.36 21.32 -28.09
CA LYS A 462 -10.59 20.61 -27.67
C LYS A 462 -10.52 19.11 -27.94
N LYS A 463 -9.97 18.71 -29.11
CA LYS A 463 -9.77 17.29 -29.45
C LYS A 463 -8.91 16.57 -28.39
N TRP A 464 -7.78 17.18 -28.00
CA TRP A 464 -6.85 16.58 -27.04
C TRP A 464 -7.35 16.61 -25.58
N ILE A 465 -8.09 17.66 -25.19
CA ILE A 465 -8.84 17.68 -23.92
C ILE A 465 -9.81 16.49 -23.85
N ASN A 466 -10.64 16.31 -24.89
CA ASN A 466 -11.59 15.19 -24.95
C ASN A 466 -10.87 13.82 -24.96
N LYS A 467 -9.71 13.73 -25.63
CA LYS A 467 -8.90 12.51 -25.63
C LYS A 467 -8.39 12.18 -24.24
N LEU A 468 -7.88 13.16 -23.50
CA LEU A 468 -7.41 12.96 -22.13
C LEU A 468 -8.58 12.61 -21.20
N LEU A 469 -9.72 13.30 -21.31
CA LEU A 469 -10.93 12.99 -20.54
C LEU A 469 -11.55 11.63 -20.88
N SER A 470 -11.27 11.07 -22.08
CA SER A 470 -11.70 9.69 -22.40
C SER A 470 -10.85 8.63 -21.70
N VAL A 471 -9.62 8.96 -21.28
CA VAL A 471 -8.74 8.10 -20.48
C VAL A 471 -9.04 8.31 -19.00
N ASP A 472 -9.15 9.55 -18.58
CA ASP A 472 -9.40 9.97 -17.20
C ASP A 472 -10.50 11.04 -17.13
N PRO A 473 -11.79 10.66 -16.97
CA PRO A 473 -12.91 11.61 -16.98
C PRO A 473 -12.87 12.67 -15.87
N LEU A 474 -12.18 12.41 -14.76
CA LEU A 474 -12.04 13.34 -13.63
C LEU A 474 -10.69 14.10 -13.64
N HIS A 475 -9.97 14.12 -14.75
CA HIS A 475 -8.64 14.71 -14.83
C HIS A 475 -8.68 16.23 -14.61
N HIS A 476 -8.24 16.69 -13.44
CA HIS A 476 -8.36 18.11 -13.04
C HIS A 476 -7.63 19.07 -13.98
N PHE A 477 -6.44 18.72 -14.48
CA PHE A 477 -5.73 19.55 -15.46
C PHE A 477 -6.53 19.69 -16.76
N ALA A 478 -7.11 18.60 -17.30
CA ALA A 478 -7.89 18.67 -18.54
C ALA A 478 -9.17 19.51 -18.38
N ASN A 479 -9.83 19.40 -17.23
CA ASN A 479 -11.01 20.21 -16.90
C ASN A 479 -10.64 21.71 -16.73
N LEU A 480 -9.47 22.02 -16.14
CA LEU A 480 -8.98 23.39 -16.06
C LEU A 480 -8.65 23.97 -17.46
N GLU A 481 -8.03 23.20 -18.33
CA GLU A 481 -7.76 23.61 -19.71
C GLU A 481 -9.06 23.78 -20.54
N ALA A 482 -10.10 22.98 -20.26
CA ALA A 482 -11.43 23.20 -20.84
C ALA A 482 -12.04 24.53 -20.39
N TYR A 483 -11.88 24.89 -19.11
CA TYR A 483 -12.27 26.21 -18.60
C TYR A 483 -11.49 27.33 -19.29
N TYR A 484 -10.18 27.25 -19.42
CA TYR A 484 -9.38 28.26 -20.12
C TYR A 484 -9.71 28.39 -21.62
N LEU A 485 -10.08 27.28 -22.26
CA LEU A 485 -10.50 27.29 -23.68
C LEU A 485 -11.82 28.00 -23.90
N ASN A 486 -12.76 27.90 -22.96
CA ASN A 486 -14.10 28.49 -23.10
C ASN A 486 -14.71 28.85 -21.74
N SER A 487 -14.24 29.95 -21.13
CA SER A 487 -14.71 30.44 -19.84
C SER A 487 -16.15 30.99 -19.87
N SER A 488 -16.75 31.21 -21.04
CA SER A 488 -18.17 31.58 -21.17
C SER A 488 -19.10 30.38 -20.99
N LYS A 489 -18.61 29.16 -21.29
CA LYS A 489 -19.37 27.91 -21.15
C LYS A 489 -19.12 27.22 -19.81
N TYR A 490 -17.90 27.30 -19.28
CA TYR A 490 -17.48 26.66 -18.06
C TYR A 490 -17.16 27.72 -17.02
N SER A 491 -17.81 27.67 -15.86
CA SER A 491 -17.49 28.59 -14.75
C SER A 491 -16.29 28.06 -13.93
N TRP A 492 -15.62 28.95 -13.24
CA TRP A 492 -14.60 28.57 -12.24
C TRP A 492 -15.21 27.69 -11.16
N ASP A 493 -16.42 28.03 -10.69
CA ASP A 493 -17.09 27.27 -9.63
C ASP A 493 -17.43 25.85 -10.08
N ALA A 494 -17.84 25.67 -11.35
CA ALA A 494 -18.06 24.34 -11.91
C ALA A 494 -16.77 23.51 -11.98
N TYR A 495 -15.62 24.13 -12.34
CA TYR A 495 -14.34 23.44 -12.29
C TYR A 495 -13.95 23.10 -10.84
N ASN A 496 -14.02 24.07 -9.93
CA ASN A 496 -13.59 23.91 -8.54
C ASN A 496 -14.46 22.90 -7.78
N SER A 497 -15.73 22.75 -8.13
CA SER A 497 -16.64 21.74 -7.56
C SER A 497 -16.26 20.28 -7.89
N LEU A 498 -15.42 20.07 -8.91
CA LEU A 498 -14.88 18.72 -9.22
C LEU A 498 -13.78 18.31 -8.26
N ILE A 499 -13.23 19.24 -7.47
CA ILE A 499 -12.17 18.96 -6.49
C ILE A 499 -12.83 18.76 -5.13
N THR A 500 -13.19 17.51 -4.84
CA THR A 500 -13.96 17.13 -3.65
C THR A 500 -13.11 16.56 -2.52
N ASN A 501 -11.79 16.44 -2.71
CA ASN A 501 -10.89 15.89 -1.70
C ASN A 501 -10.65 16.86 -0.53
N GLU A 502 -10.25 16.29 0.62
CA GLU A 502 -10.00 17.03 1.86
C GLU A 502 -8.86 18.08 1.73
N TYR A 503 -7.89 17.79 0.85
CA TYR A 503 -6.71 18.62 0.61
C TYR A 503 -6.75 19.25 -0.80
N SER A 504 -7.79 20.01 -1.10
CA SER A 504 -7.99 20.66 -2.41
C SER A 504 -6.82 21.58 -2.79
N ASP A 505 -6.17 22.20 -1.79
CA ASP A 505 -4.97 23.01 -1.98
C ASP A 505 -3.79 22.21 -2.57
N GLN A 506 -3.67 20.91 -2.23
CA GLN A 506 -2.64 20.03 -2.77
C GLN A 506 -2.89 19.69 -4.25
N THR A 507 -4.16 19.57 -4.65
CA THR A 507 -4.54 19.35 -6.05
C THR A 507 -4.20 20.60 -6.89
N HIS A 508 -4.55 21.78 -6.41
CA HIS A 508 -4.20 23.03 -7.10
C HIS A 508 -2.69 23.22 -7.18
N LEU A 509 -1.96 22.94 -6.09
CA LEU A 509 -0.50 23.02 -6.08
C LEU A 509 0.15 22.06 -7.09
N GLU A 510 -0.35 20.83 -7.20
CA GLU A 510 0.17 19.87 -8.18
C GLU A 510 -0.01 20.36 -9.63
N ILE A 511 -1.16 20.93 -9.94
CA ILE A 511 -1.40 21.51 -11.27
C ILE A 511 -0.52 22.76 -11.49
N ALA A 512 -0.35 23.62 -10.48
CA ALA A 512 0.53 24.79 -10.57
C ALA A 512 1.98 24.38 -10.82
N ILE A 513 2.49 23.35 -10.11
CA ILE A 513 3.82 22.77 -10.35
C ILE A 513 3.92 22.18 -11.76
N SER A 514 2.86 21.53 -12.25
CA SER A 514 2.81 21.02 -13.63
C SER A 514 2.98 22.12 -14.67
N TYR A 515 2.33 23.28 -14.47
CA TYR A 515 2.53 24.46 -15.32
C TYR A 515 3.93 25.05 -15.18
N PHE A 516 4.41 25.24 -13.95
CA PHE A 516 5.75 25.75 -13.67
C PHE A 516 6.84 24.92 -14.35
N ASN A 517 6.79 23.60 -14.23
CA ASN A 517 7.73 22.68 -14.87
C ASN A 517 7.73 22.76 -16.41
N ARG A 518 6.72 23.39 -17.01
CA ARG A 518 6.58 23.61 -18.45
C ARG A 518 6.76 25.08 -18.86
N GLY A 519 7.23 25.93 -17.93
CA GLY A 519 7.51 27.36 -18.18
C GLY A 519 6.25 28.24 -18.26
N LEU A 520 5.11 27.74 -17.79
CA LEU A 520 3.82 28.44 -17.86
C LEU A 520 3.50 29.12 -16.51
N ASN A 521 4.37 30.05 -16.10
CA ASN A 521 4.28 30.71 -14.81
C ASN A 521 3.00 31.53 -14.63
N GLU A 522 2.49 32.15 -15.70
CA GLU A 522 1.23 32.92 -15.66
C GLU A 522 0.03 32.05 -15.32
N GLU A 523 -0.04 30.85 -15.90
CA GLU A 523 -1.11 29.89 -15.61
C GLU A 523 -1.02 29.40 -14.16
N ALA A 524 0.18 29.12 -13.67
CA ALA A 524 0.42 28.74 -12.27
C ALA A 524 -0.01 29.87 -11.30
N ILE A 525 0.34 31.12 -11.59
CA ILE A 525 -0.05 32.30 -10.81
C ILE A 525 -1.58 32.42 -10.79
N LYS A 526 -2.23 32.43 -11.97
CA LYS A 526 -3.70 32.57 -12.08
C LYS A 526 -4.46 31.48 -11.31
N LEU A 527 -3.91 30.27 -11.30
CA LEU A 527 -4.49 29.15 -10.54
C LEU A 527 -4.35 29.37 -9.04
N LEU A 528 -3.13 29.69 -8.55
CA LEU A 528 -2.85 29.87 -7.12
C LEU A 528 -3.59 31.08 -6.53
N GLU A 529 -3.79 32.16 -7.28
CA GLU A 529 -4.58 33.34 -6.87
C GLU A 529 -6.07 32.99 -6.64
N ARG A 530 -6.59 31.98 -7.33
CA ARG A 530 -8.01 31.58 -7.26
C ARG A 530 -8.26 30.44 -6.29
N THR A 531 -7.20 29.89 -5.70
CA THR A 531 -7.32 28.75 -4.76
C THR A 531 -8.10 29.20 -3.52
N SER A 532 -9.19 28.51 -3.21
CA SER A 532 -10.08 28.86 -2.10
C SER A 532 -9.43 28.67 -0.72
N LYS A 533 -8.41 27.84 -0.63
CA LYS A 533 -7.69 27.48 0.60
C LYS A 533 -6.26 28.02 0.52
N ASN A 534 -6.04 29.18 1.13
CA ASN A 534 -4.70 29.76 1.23
C ASN A 534 -3.87 29.00 2.27
N THR A 535 -2.86 28.28 1.81
CA THR A 535 -1.88 27.62 2.70
C THR A 535 -0.53 28.32 2.60
N PRO A 536 0.32 28.28 3.65
CA PRO A 536 1.65 28.90 3.58
C PRO A 536 2.47 28.45 2.36
N VAL A 537 2.41 27.16 1.99
CA VAL A 537 3.16 26.64 0.83
C VAL A 537 2.65 27.22 -0.47
N ASN A 538 1.32 27.33 -0.67
CA ASN A 538 0.76 27.93 -1.89
C ASN A 538 1.11 29.40 -1.99
N GLN A 539 1.14 30.15 -0.85
CA GLN A 539 1.54 31.55 -0.81
C GLN A 539 3.05 31.68 -1.10
N ALA A 540 3.91 30.80 -0.59
CA ALA A 540 5.33 30.80 -0.94
C ALA A 540 5.55 30.58 -2.45
N TRP A 541 4.82 29.66 -3.07
CA TRP A 541 4.85 29.46 -4.52
C TRP A 541 4.39 30.71 -5.28
N LEU A 542 3.29 31.32 -4.86
CA LEU A 542 2.77 32.55 -5.46
C LEU A 542 3.79 33.70 -5.33
N ALA A 543 4.36 33.92 -4.15
CA ALA A 543 5.39 34.92 -3.89
C ALA A 543 6.63 34.72 -4.79
N TYR A 544 7.11 33.50 -4.87
CA TYR A 544 8.26 33.15 -5.73
C TYR A 544 7.97 33.41 -7.22
N LEU A 545 6.83 32.98 -7.73
CA LEU A 545 6.45 33.13 -9.13
C LEU A 545 6.27 34.61 -9.51
N LYS A 546 5.71 35.43 -8.63
CA LYS A 546 5.53 36.88 -8.80
C LYS A 546 6.79 37.70 -8.50
N LYS A 547 7.82 37.10 -7.86
CA LYS A 547 8.97 37.80 -7.32
C LYS A 547 8.59 38.90 -6.31
N ASP A 548 7.57 38.64 -5.50
CA ASP A 548 6.97 39.58 -4.55
C ASP A 548 7.01 38.99 -3.13
N SER A 549 7.97 39.47 -2.32
CA SER A 549 8.17 39.03 -0.94
C SER A 549 7.07 39.53 0.02
N SER A 550 6.30 40.55 -0.34
CA SER A 550 5.21 41.04 0.53
C SER A 550 4.11 40.00 0.74
N ILE A 551 3.98 39.06 -0.19
CA ILE A 551 3.07 37.92 -0.06
C ILE A 551 3.52 36.97 1.08
N LEU A 552 4.85 36.84 1.32
CA LEU A 552 5.36 36.05 2.46
C LEU A 552 4.99 36.70 3.78
N GLU A 553 5.12 38.03 3.89
CA GLU A 553 4.74 38.81 5.08
C GLU A 553 3.24 38.61 5.41
N SER A 554 2.37 38.70 4.41
CA SER A 554 0.94 38.49 4.59
C SER A 554 0.59 37.05 5.01
N SER A 555 1.42 36.08 4.64
CA SER A 555 1.25 34.66 5.00
C SER A 555 1.80 34.27 6.38
N GLU A 556 2.52 35.17 7.06
CA GLU A 556 2.99 34.95 8.43
C GLU A 556 1.86 34.76 9.45
N LEU A 557 0.68 35.29 9.15
CA LEU A 557 -0.52 35.09 9.96
C LEU A 557 -1.17 33.72 9.76
N LEU A 558 -0.80 32.98 8.72
CA LEU A 558 -1.36 31.65 8.45
C LEU A 558 -0.85 30.60 9.43
N SER A 559 -1.76 29.73 9.83
CA SER A 559 -1.45 28.64 10.75
C SER A 559 -0.46 27.62 10.13
N PRO A 560 0.56 27.17 10.88
CA PRO A 560 1.44 26.10 10.44
C PRO A 560 0.82 24.70 10.58
N LYS A 561 -0.41 24.57 11.05
CA LYS A 561 -1.10 23.29 11.22
C LYS A 561 -1.35 22.64 9.86
N PHE A 562 -1.08 21.33 9.77
CA PHE A 562 -1.28 20.53 8.55
C PHE A 562 -0.46 21.00 7.34
N VAL A 563 0.66 21.66 7.55
CA VAL A 563 1.59 22.09 6.51
C VAL A 563 2.79 21.14 6.47
N PHE A 564 2.82 20.25 5.46
CA PHE A 564 3.85 19.22 5.28
C PHE A 564 4.42 19.28 3.85
N PRO A 565 5.34 20.22 3.55
CA PRO A 565 5.95 20.29 2.23
C PRO A 565 6.89 19.08 2.03
N PHE A 566 6.71 18.37 0.92
CA PHE A 566 7.50 17.17 0.60
C PHE A 566 8.00 17.12 -0.85
N ARG A 567 7.48 17.98 -1.73
CA ARG A 567 7.81 17.97 -3.15
C ARG A 567 9.21 18.52 -3.40
N ARG A 568 9.93 17.90 -4.32
CA ARG A 568 11.30 18.31 -4.70
C ARG A 568 11.33 19.76 -5.22
N GLU A 569 10.38 20.11 -6.06
CA GLU A 569 10.26 21.44 -6.65
C GLU A 569 10.09 22.55 -5.59
N THR A 570 9.48 22.22 -4.46
CA THR A 570 9.26 23.16 -3.35
C THR A 570 10.55 23.51 -2.59
N LEU A 571 11.65 22.74 -2.77
CA LEU A 571 12.95 23.06 -2.15
C LEU A 571 13.46 24.45 -2.58
N GLU A 572 13.42 24.75 -3.88
CA GLU A 572 13.87 26.04 -4.43
C GLU A 572 13.02 27.18 -3.86
N ILE A 573 11.71 26.97 -3.79
CA ILE A 573 10.74 27.96 -3.31
C ILE A 573 11.01 28.28 -1.84
N LEU A 574 11.21 27.26 -0.99
CA LEU A 574 11.47 27.46 0.43
C LEU A 574 12.87 28.06 0.69
N ASN A 575 13.88 27.69 -0.09
CA ASN A 575 15.18 28.35 -0.05
C ASN A 575 15.07 29.84 -0.40
N TRP A 576 14.30 30.20 -1.41
CA TRP A 576 14.04 31.60 -1.72
C TRP A 576 13.26 32.29 -0.60
N SER A 577 12.28 31.64 0.01
CA SER A 577 11.47 32.21 1.10
C SER A 577 12.31 32.54 2.33
N ILE A 578 13.27 31.71 2.72
CA ILE A 578 14.16 31.99 3.87
C ILE A 578 15.14 33.13 3.63
N LEU A 579 15.41 33.49 2.35
CA LEU A 579 16.25 34.62 1.99
C LEU A 579 15.45 35.94 1.93
N ASN A 580 14.10 35.86 1.90
CA ASN A 580 13.20 37.01 1.70
C ASN A 580 12.21 37.22 2.86
N SER A 581 12.29 36.42 3.94
CA SER A 581 11.51 36.59 5.18
C SER A 581 12.24 35.97 6.36
N ASP A 582 12.18 36.63 7.49
CA ASP A 582 12.77 36.18 8.76
C ASP A 582 11.82 35.31 9.60
N ASP A 583 10.57 35.06 9.12
CA ASP A 583 9.64 34.19 9.85
C ASP A 583 10.23 32.77 9.97
N TRP A 584 10.30 32.29 11.20
CA TRP A 584 10.82 30.97 11.55
C TRP A 584 10.13 29.83 10.80
N LYS A 585 8.86 30.01 10.40
CA LYS A 585 8.07 28.97 9.70
C LYS A 585 8.73 28.54 8.39
N TRP A 586 9.34 29.43 7.63
CA TRP A 586 9.99 29.06 6.36
C TRP A 586 11.16 28.12 6.56
N ARG A 587 11.99 28.36 7.59
CA ARG A 587 13.08 27.42 7.95
C ARG A 587 12.53 26.10 8.45
N TYR A 588 11.43 26.11 9.20
CA TYR A 588 10.75 24.89 9.65
C TYR A 588 10.18 24.10 8.47
N TYR A 589 9.49 24.75 7.52
CA TYR A 589 8.97 24.09 6.32
C TYR A 589 10.09 23.51 5.43
N LEU A 590 11.21 24.21 5.29
CA LEU A 590 12.38 23.69 4.59
C LEU A 590 12.95 22.47 5.31
N ALA A 591 13.03 22.50 6.65
CA ALA A 591 13.46 21.35 7.45
C ALA A 591 12.53 20.15 7.26
N LEU A 592 11.20 20.34 7.26
CA LEU A 592 10.22 19.29 6.97
C LEU A 592 10.38 18.73 5.56
N ASN A 593 10.66 19.58 4.57
CA ASN A 593 10.89 19.14 3.20
C ASN A 593 12.16 18.29 3.06
N HIS A 594 13.25 18.65 3.75
CA HIS A 594 14.46 17.83 3.82
C HIS A 594 14.19 16.49 4.53
N TRP A 595 13.47 16.51 5.66
CA TRP A 595 13.14 15.31 6.42
C TRP A 595 12.26 14.34 5.61
N ALA A 596 11.28 14.86 4.85
CA ALA A 596 10.44 14.05 3.96
C ALA A 596 11.24 13.33 2.85
N LYS A 597 12.51 13.69 2.64
CA LYS A 597 13.43 13.10 1.66
C LYS A 597 14.62 12.38 2.30
N ASP A 598 14.51 12.05 3.60
CA ASP A 598 15.60 11.42 4.36
C ASP A 598 16.93 12.19 4.32
N SER A 599 16.86 13.53 4.21
CA SER A 599 18.00 14.45 4.37
C SER A 599 18.03 14.96 5.82
N ASP A 600 18.24 14.01 6.74
CA ASP A 600 18.06 14.23 8.19
C ASP A 600 19.05 15.25 8.78
N GLU A 601 20.30 15.28 8.30
CA GLU A 601 21.32 16.23 8.80
C GLU A 601 20.98 17.68 8.41
N GLU A 602 20.52 17.93 7.18
CA GLU A 602 20.05 19.23 6.74
C GLU A 602 18.80 19.65 7.52
N ALA A 603 17.87 18.73 7.74
CA ALA A 603 16.63 18.98 8.48
C ALA A 603 16.92 19.36 9.95
N ILE A 604 17.73 18.56 10.66
CA ILE A 604 18.01 18.81 12.08
C ILE A 604 18.85 20.07 12.28
N LYS A 605 19.74 20.41 11.33
CA LYS A 605 20.50 21.66 11.37
C LYS A 605 19.55 22.87 11.35
N LEU A 606 18.62 22.92 10.38
CA LEU A 606 17.63 24.00 10.27
C LEU A 606 16.76 24.12 11.53
N MET A 607 16.30 22.98 12.10
CA MET A 607 15.52 22.98 13.33
C MET A 607 16.34 23.43 14.55
N ASN A 608 17.61 23.08 14.64
CA ASN A 608 18.47 23.51 15.74
C ASN A 608 18.81 25.00 15.67
N ASP A 609 18.97 25.56 14.47
CA ASP A 609 19.23 27.01 14.28
C ASP A 609 18.06 27.87 14.77
N LEU A 610 16.82 27.31 14.77
CA LEU A 610 15.62 27.97 15.29
C LEU A 610 15.57 28.02 16.84
N LYS A 611 16.38 27.23 17.54
CA LYS A 611 16.42 27.16 19.02
C LYS A 611 15.03 27.06 19.64
N ASP A 612 14.66 28.06 20.47
CA ASP A 612 13.36 28.13 21.17
C ASP A 612 12.45 29.27 20.65
N ILE A 613 12.77 29.81 19.45
CA ILE A 613 11.97 30.86 18.79
C ILE A 613 10.53 30.39 18.48
N PRO A 614 10.29 29.15 17.93
CA PRO A 614 8.93 28.73 17.59
C PRO A 614 8.01 28.59 18.81
N ASN A 615 6.87 29.30 18.80
CA ASN A 615 5.80 29.10 19.79
C ASN A 615 4.77 28.10 19.26
N TYR A 616 5.25 26.89 18.89
CA TYR A 616 4.44 25.87 18.22
C TYR A 616 4.89 24.46 18.66
N GLY A 617 4.03 23.79 19.45
CA GLY A 617 4.37 22.47 20.01
C GLY A 617 4.75 21.41 19.00
N PRO A 618 4.06 21.25 17.82
CA PRO A 618 4.47 20.29 16.82
C PRO A 618 5.88 20.47 16.25
N PHE A 619 6.45 21.69 16.27
CA PHE A 619 7.85 21.91 15.92
C PHE A 619 8.80 21.14 16.85
N TYR A 620 8.59 21.25 18.16
CA TYR A 620 9.42 20.55 19.15
C TYR A 620 9.21 19.03 19.10
N ALA A 621 7.97 18.57 18.84
CA ALA A 621 7.69 17.15 18.64
C ALA A 621 8.44 16.61 17.40
N ALA A 622 8.44 17.35 16.29
CA ALA A 622 9.17 17.00 15.07
C ALA A 622 10.70 16.95 15.33
N ARG A 623 11.25 17.98 16.02
CA ARG A 623 12.67 18.04 16.37
C ARG A 623 13.07 16.90 17.30
N ALA A 624 12.23 16.55 18.27
CA ALA A 624 12.44 15.42 19.17
C ALA A 624 12.48 14.08 18.40
N SER A 625 11.52 13.84 17.51
CA SER A 625 11.46 12.62 16.69
C SER A 625 12.69 12.49 15.78
N LEU A 626 13.14 13.58 15.17
CA LEU A 626 14.32 13.58 14.33
C LEU A 626 15.61 13.35 15.15
N ARG A 627 15.71 13.95 16.35
CA ARG A 627 16.82 13.69 17.29
C ARG A 627 16.84 12.23 17.74
N GLU A 628 15.68 11.64 17.99
CA GLU A 628 15.56 10.22 18.37
C GLU A 628 16.02 9.31 17.23
N LYS A 629 15.52 9.52 16.01
CA LYS A 629 15.96 8.81 14.78
C LYS A 629 17.49 8.88 14.62
N MET A 630 18.08 10.04 14.87
CA MET A 630 19.52 10.30 14.72
C MET A 630 20.34 10.02 15.99
N LYS A 631 19.72 9.53 17.06
CA LYS A 631 20.37 9.28 18.37
C LYS A 631 21.09 10.51 18.96
N LYS A 632 20.52 11.69 18.79
CA LYS A 632 21.05 12.97 19.29
C LYS A 632 20.43 13.33 20.65
N ASN A 633 21.09 14.17 21.41
CA ASN A 633 20.63 14.66 22.72
C ASN A 633 19.50 15.71 22.60
N GLY A 634 18.81 15.98 23.72
CA GLY A 634 17.78 17.04 23.80
C GLY A 634 16.35 16.61 23.55
N ILE A 635 16.08 15.31 23.43
CA ILE A 635 14.75 14.75 23.12
C ILE A 635 13.75 15.07 24.22
N SER A 636 14.10 14.77 25.48
CA SER A 636 13.22 15.02 26.63
C SER A 636 12.83 16.51 26.76
N GLN A 637 13.77 17.42 26.58
CA GLN A 637 13.53 18.88 26.64
C GLN A 637 12.54 19.30 25.55
N ASP A 638 12.74 18.83 24.32
CA ASP A 638 11.82 19.12 23.21
C ASP A 638 10.42 18.55 23.47
N LEU A 639 10.30 17.33 23.95
CA LEU A 639 9.00 16.74 24.27
C LEU A 639 8.27 17.49 25.39
N GLU A 640 8.99 17.89 26.47
CA GLU A 640 8.39 18.70 27.53
C GLU A 640 7.91 20.07 27.00
N ARG A 641 8.70 20.73 26.15
CA ARG A 641 8.29 21.98 25.51
C ARG A 641 7.09 21.78 24.59
N SER A 642 7.08 20.69 23.84
CA SER A 642 5.97 20.32 22.94
C SER A 642 4.66 20.14 23.71
N ILE A 643 4.68 19.40 24.83
CA ILE A 643 3.53 19.19 25.70
C ILE A 643 3.00 20.51 26.26
N LEU A 644 3.91 21.38 26.73
CA LEU A 644 3.55 22.68 27.29
C LEU A 644 2.79 23.56 26.28
N LEU A 645 3.25 23.57 25.02
CA LEU A 645 2.67 24.38 23.94
C LEU A 645 1.47 23.74 23.26
N SER A 646 1.23 22.45 23.46
CA SER A 646 0.16 21.68 22.81
C SER A 646 -0.49 20.70 23.77
N ASN A 647 -0.96 21.21 24.92
CA ASN A 647 -1.61 20.42 25.96
C ASN A 647 -2.93 19.76 25.51
N ASP A 648 -3.47 20.14 24.36
CA ASP A 648 -4.68 19.56 23.76
C ASP A 648 -4.40 18.48 22.73
N SER A 649 -3.15 18.32 22.28
CA SER A 649 -2.79 17.33 21.28
C SER A 649 -2.59 15.94 21.89
N ARG A 650 -3.54 15.03 21.63
CA ARG A 650 -3.44 13.62 22.03
C ARG A 650 -2.16 12.98 21.48
N ILE A 651 -1.86 13.18 20.20
CA ILE A 651 -0.72 12.55 19.51
C ILE A 651 0.60 12.96 20.15
N ILE A 652 0.81 14.26 20.40
CA ILE A 652 2.04 14.76 21.01
C ILE A 652 2.25 14.17 22.40
N GLN A 653 1.21 14.19 23.24
CA GLN A 653 1.30 13.66 24.58
C GLN A 653 1.52 12.14 24.60
N LEU A 654 0.83 11.41 23.71
CA LEU A 654 0.99 9.96 23.59
C LEU A 654 2.42 9.58 23.15
N ASN A 655 2.99 10.29 22.19
CA ASN A 655 4.37 10.09 21.75
C ASN A 655 5.38 10.37 22.87
N ALA A 656 5.13 11.40 23.68
CA ALA A 656 5.94 11.66 24.86
C ALA A 656 5.84 10.54 25.91
N VAL A 657 4.65 10.00 26.17
CA VAL A 657 4.47 8.83 27.05
C VAL A 657 5.28 7.63 26.51
N LYS A 658 5.16 7.32 25.23
CA LYS A 658 5.91 6.23 24.57
C LYS A 658 7.41 6.41 24.74
N TYR A 659 7.91 7.62 24.50
CA TYR A 659 9.34 7.94 24.66
C TYR A 659 9.81 7.76 26.13
N PHE A 660 9.09 8.33 27.10
CA PHE A 660 9.48 8.18 28.53
C PHE A 660 9.42 6.72 29.00
N GLN A 661 8.50 5.92 28.47
CA GLN A 661 8.47 4.46 28.69
C GLN A 661 9.72 3.78 28.10
N SER A 662 10.12 4.14 26.85
CA SER A 662 11.26 3.54 26.16
C SER A 662 12.60 3.78 26.89
N ILE A 663 12.73 4.91 27.56
CA ILE A 663 13.92 5.27 28.36
C ILE A 663 13.76 4.93 29.86
N ASN A 664 12.77 4.11 30.23
CA ASN A 664 12.47 3.67 31.59
C ASN A 664 12.14 4.79 32.61
N GLN A 665 11.71 5.95 32.16
CA GLN A 665 11.20 7.02 33.03
C GLN A 665 9.71 6.79 33.37
N TRP A 666 9.40 5.66 33.99
CA TRP A 666 8.04 5.19 34.24
C TRP A 666 7.20 6.11 35.10
N LYS A 667 7.82 6.81 36.08
CA LYS A 667 7.11 7.80 36.90
C LYS A 667 6.55 8.92 36.03
N ARG A 668 7.38 9.48 35.15
CA ARG A 668 6.96 10.55 34.24
C ARG A 668 5.91 10.05 33.24
N ALA A 669 6.12 8.87 32.68
CA ALA A 669 5.16 8.23 31.78
C ALA A 669 3.78 8.02 32.46
N LEU A 670 3.76 7.61 33.74
CA LEU A 670 2.50 7.44 34.50
C LEU A 670 1.83 8.80 34.78
N GLU A 671 2.57 9.83 35.17
CA GLU A 671 2.02 11.19 35.38
C GLU A 671 1.31 11.71 34.12
N LEU A 672 1.96 11.57 32.96
CA LEU A 672 1.40 12.02 31.66
C LEU A 672 0.20 11.16 31.25
N SER A 673 0.34 9.82 31.29
CA SER A 673 -0.73 8.93 30.89
C SER A 673 -1.96 9.05 31.81
N SER A 674 -1.78 9.34 33.12
CA SER A 674 -2.89 9.57 34.05
C SER A 674 -3.67 10.86 33.74
N LYS A 675 -3.03 11.89 33.18
CA LYS A 675 -3.71 13.09 32.67
C LYS A 675 -4.42 12.79 31.36
N LEU A 676 -3.73 12.07 30.48
CA LEU A 676 -4.17 11.77 29.13
C LEU A 676 -5.44 10.89 29.14
N ILE A 677 -5.51 9.85 30.00
CA ILE A 677 -6.66 8.96 30.08
C ILE A 677 -7.92 9.66 30.60
N LYS A 678 -7.77 10.68 31.45
CA LYS A 678 -8.90 11.50 31.90
C LYS A 678 -9.52 12.32 30.77
N LYS A 679 -8.71 12.73 29.79
CA LYS A 679 -9.12 13.58 28.68
C LYS A 679 -9.56 12.78 27.45
N PHE A 680 -8.97 11.62 27.22
CA PHE A 680 -9.18 10.76 26.05
C PHE A 680 -9.50 9.32 26.50
N SER A 681 -10.52 9.18 27.34
CA SER A 681 -10.91 7.91 27.97
C SER A 681 -11.23 6.80 26.98
N ASP A 682 -11.72 7.14 25.79
CA ASP A 682 -12.15 6.16 24.79
C ASP A 682 -11.04 5.73 23.83
N ASN A 683 -9.88 6.41 23.88
CA ASN A 683 -8.78 6.07 22.98
C ASN A 683 -8.00 4.86 23.47
N PHE A 684 -7.93 3.81 22.66
CA PHE A 684 -7.30 2.53 23.02
C PHE A 684 -5.78 2.63 23.21
N ASP A 685 -5.04 3.41 22.40
CA ASP A 685 -3.59 3.62 22.58
C ASP A 685 -3.28 4.25 23.95
N VAL A 686 -4.09 5.23 24.35
CA VAL A 686 -3.96 5.88 25.66
C VAL A 686 -4.21 4.88 26.79
N LYS A 687 -5.22 4.02 26.64
CA LYS A 687 -5.52 2.95 27.61
C LYS A 687 -4.34 1.99 27.77
N ILE A 688 -3.79 1.52 26.67
CA ILE A 688 -2.65 0.59 26.67
C ILE A 688 -1.42 1.24 27.34
N MET A 689 -1.07 2.47 26.95
CA MET A 689 0.08 3.15 27.52
C MET A 689 -0.09 3.45 29.02
N HIS A 690 -1.31 3.74 29.46
CA HIS A 690 -1.60 3.92 30.89
C HIS A 690 -1.48 2.61 31.68
N ALA A 691 -2.10 1.52 31.19
CA ALA A 691 -1.99 0.20 31.81
C ALA A 691 -0.53 -0.27 31.91
N LYS A 692 0.24 -0.07 30.86
CA LYS A 692 1.69 -0.36 30.83
C LYS A 692 2.46 0.45 31.89
N SER A 693 2.18 1.74 32.02
CA SER A 693 2.80 2.57 33.04
C SER A 693 2.47 2.10 34.46
N LEU A 694 1.20 1.72 34.74
CA LEU A 694 0.78 1.15 36.01
C LEU A 694 1.55 -0.15 36.34
N LEU A 695 1.64 -1.07 35.37
CA LEU A 695 2.36 -2.34 35.51
C LEU A 695 3.83 -2.11 35.86
N TYR A 696 4.54 -1.25 35.12
CA TYR A 696 5.96 -1.02 35.34
C TYR A 696 6.26 -0.22 36.63
N MET A 697 5.28 0.57 37.14
CA MET A 697 5.32 1.21 38.45
C MET A 697 4.86 0.30 39.61
N ASN A 698 4.60 -0.97 39.32
CA ASN A 698 4.12 -2.00 40.27
C ASN A 698 2.80 -1.62 40.99
N LYS A 699 1.93 -0.83 40.32
CA LYS A 699 0.59 -0.48 40.79
C LYS A 699 -0.42 -1.52 40.34
N LEU A 700 -0.26 -2.78 40.80
CA LEU A 700 -0.91 -3.94 40.23
C LEU A 700 -2.44 -3.93 40.43
N ASP A 701 -2.92 -3.50 41.62
CA ASP A 701 -4.38 -3.45 41.88
C ASP A 701 -5.07 -2.40 41.00
N GLU A 702 -4.42 -1.23 40.80
CA GLU A 702 -4.93 -0.21 39.88
C GLU A 702 -4.92 -0.73 38.44
N ALA A 703 -3.87 -1.47 38.03
CA ALA A 703 -3.76 -2.04 36.70
C ALA A 703 -4.82 -3.11 36.41
N VAL A 704 -5.10 -4.00 37.38
CA VAL A 704 -6.18 -5.02 37.29
C VAL A 704 -7.51 -4.31 37.07
N LEU A 705 -7.90 -3.42 38.01
CA LEU A 705 -9.17 -2.70 37.93
C LEU A 705 -9.33 -1.90 36.64
N PHE A 706 -8.24 -1.37 36.13
CA PHE A 706 -8.23 -0.61 34.86
C PHE A 706 -8.48 -1.52 33.66
N LEU A 707 -7.76 -2.65 33.55
CA LEU A 707 -7.87 -3.58 32.43
C LEU A 707 -9.21 -4.33 32.41
N ASP A 708 -9.78 -4.64 33.57
CA ASP A 708 -11.12 -5.25 33.69
C ASP A 708 -12.22 -4.33 33.10
N LYS A 709 -12.02 -3.02 33.13
CA LYS A 709 -12.98 -2.01 32.65
C LYS A 709 -12.60 -1.41 31.29
N ALA A 710 -11.39 -1.66 30.84
CA ALA A 710 -10.92 -1.10 29.57
C ALA A 710 -11.69 -1.73 28.40
N ASN A 711 -12.17 -0.88 27.48
CA ASN A 711 -12.69 -1.33 26.19
C ASN A 711 -11.68 -0.92 25.12
N VAL A 712 -11.05 -1.90 24.46
CA VAL A 712 -10.02 -1.72 23.44
C VAL A 712 -10.58 -2.18 22.10
N LEU A 713 -10.63 -1.27 21.13
CA LEU A 713 -11.07 -1.61 19.79
C LEU A 713 -10.09 -2.60 19.16
N PRO A 714 -10.56 -3.69 18.53
CA PRO A 714 -9.73 -4.62 17.79
C PRO A 714 -8.89 -3.90 16.71
N SER A 715 -7.65 -4.35 16.53
CA SER A 715 -6.76 -3.89 15.46
C SER A 715 -5.92 -5.06 14.98
N GLU A 716 -5.73 -5.17 13.68
CA GLU A 716 -4.90 -6.22 13.09
C GLU A 716 -3.50 -6.25 13.72
N MET A 717 -3.01 -7.45 13.98
CA MET A 717 -1.70 -7.71 14.59
C MET A 717 -1.48 -7.11 16.00
N ALA A 718 -2.43 -6.36 16.57
CA ALA A 718 -2.34 -5.85 17.94
C ALA A 718 -2.51 -7.00 18.94
N ARG A 719 -1.60 -7.12 19.90
CA ARG A 719 -1.64 -8.14 20.95
C ARG A 719 -1.35 -7.56 22.36
N GLU A 720 -1.00 -6.29 22.43
CA GLU A 720 -0.44 -5.68 23.64
C GLU A 720 -1.44 -5.60 24.78
N SER A 721 -2.73 -5.33 24.55
CA SER A 721 -3.75 -5.23 25.58
C SER A 721 -3.93 -6.55 26.36
N ARG A 722 -4.07 -7.67 25.62
CA ARG A 722 -4.17 -9.00 26.25
C ARG A 722 -2.85 -9.42 26.93
N GLN A 723 -1.72 -9.06 26.35
CA GLN A 723 -0.41 -9.36 26.92
C GLN A 723 -0.21 -8.58 28.24
N LEU A 724 -0.64 -7.34 28.33
CA LEU A 724 -0.62 -6.56 29.57
C LEU A 724 -1.53 -7.18 30.64
N TYR A 725 -2.71 -7.66 30.27
CA TYR A 725 -3.62 -8.38 31.16
C TYR A 725 -2.95 -9.61 31.78
N GLU A 726 -2.35 -10.45 30.94
CA GLU A 726 -1.59 -11.62 31.37
C GLU A 726 -0.47 -11.24 32.36
N TRP A 727 0.34 -10.25 31.99
CA TRP A 727 1.48 -9.83 32.81
C TRP A 727 1.09 -9.21 34.14
N VAL A 728 0.01 -8.43 34.17
CA VAL A 728 -0.52 -7.82 35.39
C VAL A 728 -1.00 -8.91 36.37
N HIS A 729 -1.77 -9.89 35.89
CA HIS A 729 -2.25 -10.98 36.74
C HIS A 729 -1.12 -11.91 37.19
N LEU A 730 -0.13 -12.23 36.35
CA LEU A 730 1.04 -12.99 36.75
C LEU A 730 1.92 -12.23 37.76
N ALA A 731 2.10 -10.92 37.57
CA ALA A 731 2.82 -10.09 38.53
C ALA A 731 2.10 -10.03 39.89
N LYS A 732 0.76 -9.96 39.86
CA LYS A 732 -0.08 -10.02 41.06
C LYS A 732 0.04 -11.36 41.77
N ALA A 733 0.05 -12.47 41.03
CA ALA A 733 0.30 -13.78 41.56
C ALA A 733 1.66 -13.85 42.29
N VAL A 734 2.70 -13.30 41.71
CA VAL A 734 4.05 -13.24 42.33
C VAL A 734 4.05 -12.39 43.60
N GLU A 735 3.35 -11.25 43.61
CA GLU A 735 3.18 -10.44 44.85
C GLU A 735 2.49 -11.23 45.97
N LEU A 736 1.42 -11.95 45.63
CA LEU A 736 0.66 -12.77 46.55
C LEU A 736 1.44 -13.95 47.08
N LEU A 737 2.27 -14.59 46.23
CA LEU A 737 3.20 -15.65 46.67
C LEU A 737 4.20 -15.14 47.71
N LYS A 738 4.76 -13.94 47.49
CA LYS A 738 5.65 -13.30 48.50
C LYS A 738 4.94 -13.04 49.84
N LYS A 739 3.64 -12.77 49.78
CA LYS A 739 2.80 -12.58 50.96
C LYS A 739 2.26 -13.91 51.52
N LYS A 740 2.66 -15.06 51.00
CA LYS A 740 2.20 -16.41 51.35
C LYS A 740 0.70 -16.64 51.19
N ASN A 741 0.04 -15.85 50.34
CA ASN A 741 -1.39 -16.00 50.04
C ASN A 741 -1.58 -16.89 48.82
N ILE A 742 -1.54 -18.21 49.03
CA ILE A 742 -1.49 -19.20 47.97
C ILE A 742 -2.79 -19.24 47.14
N ASP A 743 -3.96 -19.15 47.83
CA ASP A 743 -5.27 -19.25 47.15
C ASP A 743 -5.52 -18.09 46.19
N LEU A 744 -5.25 -16.87 46.64
CA LEU A 744 -5.36 -15.68 45.77
C LEU A 744 -4.30 -15.69 44.66
N ALA A 745 -3.11 -16.27 44.91
CA ALA A 745 -2.11 -16.44 43.88
C ALA A 745 -2.56 -17.40 42.76
N LYS A 746 -3.16 -18.55 43.14
CA LYS A 746 -3.77 -19.50 42.20
C LYS A 746 -4.87 -18.82 41.37
N LEU A 747 -5.77 -18.07 42.01
CA LEU A 747 -6.83 -17.31 41.33
C LEU A 747 -6.24 -16.32 40.30
N SER A 748 -5.19 -15.61 40.67
CA SER A 748 -4.51 -14.66 39.74
C SER A 748 -3.84 -15.38 38.56
N ILE A 749 -3.28 -16.59 38.76
CA ILE A 749 -2.73 -17.40 37.68
C ILE A 749 -3.83 -17.82 36.70
N GLU A 750 -4.99 -18.27 37.21
CA GLU A 750 -6.12 -18.64 36.35
C GLU A 750 -6.68 -17.42 35.59
N LYS A 751 -6.83 -16.29 36.27
CA LYS A 751 -7.18 -15.03 35.58
C LYS A 751 -6.22 -14.68 34.43
N SER A 752 -4.95 -14.92 34.61
CA SER A 752 -3.95 -14.66 33.53
C SER A 752 -4.15 -15.51 32.27
N ARG A 753 -4.95 -16.58 32.34
CA ARG A 753 -5.29 -17.48 31.21
C ARG A 753 -6.49 -16.98 30.39
N GLU A 754 -7.31 -16.11 30.98
CA GLU A 754 -8.52 -15.60 30.34
C GLU A 754 -8.21 -14.73 29.12
N TRP A 755 -9.16 -14.67 28.20
CA TRP A 755 -9.14 -13.82 27.01
C TRP A 755 -10.37 -12.92 27.02
N PRO A 756 -10.34 -11.83 27.81
CA PRO A 756 -11.48 -10.92 27.90
C PRO A 756 -11.76 -10.23 26.57
N ILE A 757 -12.98 -10.31 26.07
CA ILE A 757 -13.42 -9.74 24.78
C ILE A 757 -13.22 -8.24 24.76
N ASN A 758 -13.45 -7.55 25.90
CA ASN A 758 -13.26 -6.10 26.04
C ASN A 758 -11.83 -5.62 25.74
N LEU A 759 -10.84 -6.52 25.67
CA LEU A 759 -9.47 -6.18 25.32
C LEU A 759 -9.19 -6.23 23.80
N GLY A 760 -10.18 -6.55 22.97
CA GLY A 760 -10.11 -6.45 21.51
C GLY A 760 -9.14 -7.43 20.85
N ILE A 761 -8.88 -8.59 21.44
CA ILE A 761 -7.98 -9.61 20.91
C ILE A 761 -8.63 -10.98 21.00
N GLY A 762 -8.81 -11.64 19.88
CA GLY A 762 -9.35 -12.99 19.81
C GLY A 762 -8.37 -14.04 20.33
N LYS A 763 -8.93 -15.14 20.84
CA LYS A 763 -8.16 -16.22 21.46
C LYS A 763 -7.50 -17.06 20.36
N PRO A 764 -6.16 -17.19 20.34
CA PRO A 764 -5.50 -18.09 19.41
C PRO A 764 -5.78 -19.56 19.76
N TYR A 765 -5.67 -20.44 18.76
CA TYR A 765 -5.93 -21.88 18.90
C TYR A 765 -5.08 -22.53 19.99
N ASN A 766 -3.78 -22.22 20.02
CA ASN A 766 -2.83 -22.71 21.04
C ASN A 766 -2.11 -21.54 21.73
N PRO A 767 -2.75 -20.91 22.76
CA PRO A 767 -2.11 -19.83 23.50
C PRO A 767 -0.90 -20.34 24.30
N ASP A 768 0.21 -19.59 24.29
CA ASP A 768 1.36 -19.88 25.15
C ASP A 768 1.02 -19.64 26.63
N GLN A 769 0.87 -20.71 27.37
CA GLN A 769 0.60 -20.72 28.81
C GLN A 769 1.74 -21.36 29.61
N SER A 770 2.95 -21.36 29.08
CA SER A 770 4.09 -22.06 29.68
C SER A 770 4.41 -21.59 31.10
N ILE A 771 4.36 -20.27 31.37
CA ILE A 771 4.62 -19.72 32.73
C ILE A 771 3.50 -20.12 33.69
N GLN A 772 2.25 -20.00 33.28
CA GLN A 772 1.09 -20.39 34.09
C GLN A 772 1.16 -21.88 34.47
N ASN A 773 1.46 -22.75 33.50
CA ASN A 773 1.56 -24.19 33.72
C ASN A 773 2.69 -24.54 34.70
N MET A 774 3.86 -23.89 34.56
CA MET A 774 4.96 -24.09 35.49
C MET A 774 4.63 -23.65 36.91
N LEU A 775 3.99 -22.48 37.07
CA LEU A 775 3.55 -21.98 38.37
C LEU A 775 2.46 -22.84 39.02
N THR A 776 1.47 -23.32 38.25
CA THR A 776 0.43 -24.22 38.73
C THR A 776 1.02 -25.52 39.24
N LYS A 777 1.91 -26.16 38.47
CA LYS A 777 2.63 -27.39 38.89
C LYS A 777 3.45 -27.18 40.15
N PHE A 778 4.11 -26.03 40.26
CA PHE A 778 4.87 -25.69 41.47
C PHE A 778 3.95 -25.55 42.71
N LEU A 779 2.84 -24.85 42.59
CA LEU A 779 1.86 -24.64 43.67
C LEU A 779 1.14 -25.92 44.07
N ASN A 780 1.07 -26.89 43.17
CA ASN A 780 0.55 -28.22 43.44
C ASN A 780 1.62 -29.19 43.99
N LYS A 781 2.87 -28.71 44.22
CA LYS A 781 4.01 -29.50 44.67
C LYS A 781 4.48 -30.58 43.67
N GLU A 782 4.16 -30.43 42.40
CA GLU A 782 4.62 -31.27 41.28
C GLU A 782 5.98 -30.85 40.77
N LEU A 783 6.45 -29.64 41.11
CA LEU A 783 7.79 -29.11 40.81
C LEU A 783 8.46 -28.60 42.09
N THR A 784 9.74 -28.87 42.28
CA THR A 784 10.56 -28.24 43.32
C THR A 784 10.95 -26.82 42.92
N ASN A 785 11.46 -26.03 43.87
CA ASN A 785 11.99 -24.68 43.61
C ASN A 785 13.09 -24.70 42.52
N ASP A 786 14.00 -25.63 42.60
CA ASP A 786 15.14 -25.70 41.66
C ASP A 786 14.71 -26.13 40.27
N GLU A 787 13.77 -27.06 40.17
CA GLU A 787 13.17 -27.45 38.86
C GLU A 787 12.41 -26.31 38.21
N LEU A 788 11.61 -25.56 38.96
CA LEU A 788 10.89 -24.38 38.44
C LEU A 788 11.88 -23.33 37.94
N ILE A 789 12.90 -22.99 38.73
CA ILE A 789 13.93 -22.01 38.37
C ILE A 789 14.67 -22.44 37.11
N THR A 790 15.04 -23.72 37.00
CA THR A 790 15.75 -24.26 35.84
C THR A 790 14.91 -24.18 34.60
N LYS A 791 13.63 -24.60 34.64
CA LYS A 791 12.70 -24.55 33.50
C LYS A 791 12.42 -23.10 33.04
N LEU A 792 12.23 -22.17 33.96
CA LEU A 792 12.04 -20.76 33.64
C LEU A 792 13.28 -20.12 32.97
N LYS A 793 14.53 -20.52 33.34
CA LYS A 793 15.75 -20.01 32.75
C LYS A 793 16.04 -20.56 31.35
N ILE A 794 15.63 -21.79 31.06
CA ILE A 794 15.82 -22.44 29.75
C ILE A 794 14.84 -21.82 28.71
N SER A 795 13.69 -21.33 29.14
CA SER A 795 12.71 -20.69 28.22
C SER A 795 13.32 -19.44 27.60
N LYS A 796 13.38 -19.38 26.27
CA LYS A 796 13.91 -18.22 25.52
C LYS A 796 12.90 -17.05 25.56
N TYR A 797 13.15 -16.06 26.37
CA TYR A 797 12.39 -14.82 26.40
C TYR A 797 13.18 -13.66 25.77
N ASN A 798 12.46 -12.75 25.10
CA ASN A 798 13.08 -11.52 24.62
C ASN A 798 13.51 -10.66 25.84
N LYS A 799 14.80 -10.31 25.94
CA LYS A 799 15.38 -9.59 27.10
C LYS A 799 14.79 -8.19 27.31
N SER A 800 14.17 -7.60 26.29
CA SER A 800 13.55 -6.26 26.36
C SER A 800 12.09 -6.29 26.84
N ASP A 801 11.49 -7.46 27.02
CA ASP A 801 10.09 -7.67 27.35
C ASP A 801 9.89 -7.73 28.89
N TYR A 802 8.69 -7.29 29.37
CA TYR A 802 8.28 -7.42 30.77
C TYR A 802 8.32 -8.87 31.26
N ARG A 803 8.11 -9.83 30.38
CA ARG A 803 8.20 -11.28 30.62
C ARG A 803 9.51 -11.68 31.29
N SER A 804 10.65 -11.12 30.85
CA SER A 804 11.97 -11.33 31.47
C SER A 804 12.01 -10.79 32.90
N LYS A 805 11.43 -9.60 33.15
CA LYS A 805 11.31 -9.02 34.50
C LYS A 805 10.44 -9.89 35.39
N LEU A 806 9.32 -10.38 34.85
CA LEU A 806 8.38 -11.27 35.55
C LEU A 806 9.06 -12.58 35.97
N VAL A 807 9.77 -13.26 35.05
CA VAL A 807 10.53 -14.48 35.34
C VAL A 807 11.54 -14.25 36.46
N ASN A 808 12.30 -13.15 36.41
CA ASN A 808 13.26 -12.78 37.47
C ASN A 808 12.53 -12.57 38.82
N ASN A 809 11.35 -11.97 38.83
CA ASN A 809 10.56 -11.75 40.03
C ASN A 809 10.00 -13.07 40.59
N ILE A 810 9.59 -14.01 39.74
CA ILE A 810 9.17 -15.36 40.13
C ILE A 810 10.36 -16.08 40.82
N VAL A 811 11.54 -16.08 40.18
CA VAL A 811 12.75 -16.72 40.73
C VAL A 811 13.07 -16.14 42.12
N LYS A 812 12.95 -14.82 42.32
CA LYS A 812 13.15 -14.15 43.64
C LYS A 812 12.08 -14.49 44.66
N ALA A 813 10.86 -14.78 44.24
CA ALA A 813 9.75 -15.07 45.15
C ALA A 813 9.75 -16.52 45.64
N VAL A 814 10.37 -17.41 44.87
CA VAL A 814 10.44 -18.87 45.14
C VAL A 814 11.70 -19.26 45.88
N LYS A 815 12.82 -18.48 45.74
CA LYS A 815 13.99 -18.60 46.59
C LYS A 815 13.68 -18.17 48.02
#